data_6604ca06ad1b0a9baf922f769cd45f11
#
_entry.id   6604ca06ad1b0a9baf922f769cd45f11
#
_cell.length_a   1.000
_cell.length_b   1.000
_cell.length_c   1.000
_cell.angle_alpha   90.00
_cell.angle_beta   90.00
_cell.angle_gamma   90.00
#
_symmetry.space_group_name_H-M   'P 1'
#
loop_
_entity.id
_entity.type
_entity.pdbx_description
1 polymer ?
#
loop_
_entity_poly.entity_id
_entity_poly.type
_entity_poly.pdbx_seq_one_letter_code
_entity_poly.pdbx_strand_id
1 'polypeptide(L)'
;MNDTSSANGGNFQRFIAGRARELEVFRGAFSRMLSGRRQLVLISGEPGIGKTRCAEAVAELAEDQGALVLWGRCHEEAGAPPYWPWVQILRAYVAASSLDEVRLNMGTAANDIAALLPELVEASRRIHLAPAALGDANAARFRTFDAVGQFLLKATQQVPVTLVLDNLHWADAPSLLLLEFLTQELTRSRLLLVGTYRDADLSTKTPLLSALGGLSRESDVQRVHLAGLSQTAIGEVAERMCGTALSESVISTIFQQTDGNPLFAIELIKVLIDESAGAGIAAVPTRIPAGVRETIERRLIRLSARCNDLLSIAAVYGRQFTAREIAAAADEDVQEVLTGLEPALQAGIVQCNAEVAGSYQFTHALIRETIYEELPTSDRLRMHSRAGDALVSVHSVHLEPALTRIAHHYHAAASLGNPDKAVVFALRAADSAVHMYAYEDALLHYDRAIETLERDGLMHDERLARVYILKGLALKHLGQVRRSIDVLLEAVNRTRVLGSAELLVDVLMFLAMSSSHVAQQHILPLLDHALTLLPDVDSVARAKALATRAFAQRTLADKSRIQLLVDEALAMARRCCDAMTRCACYQLAVMALRGNAETLHRRLLLGEEHIVVARSASSAELLAEAYHWQALNYLESGQLDQLETLLEHFDSLSTARFGLHQYQAAAYRVILGLLRGEWADLESRIEALLEIGKKTRSDDAHGVYGAQMFTLNRDLGRLQSLAPHIEEIVVSTGRRMWEPGLMLMCAEVGMLDETRRIFNRIAEQEFRAVCRDDMYVTCLVFCAETCCALGDAERAVTLYELLRPYAGQTAVHPTAVCFGAADLYLAMLACAAKWPDRARDHFNHAISLNRTMRAWPWLARSLFRHGAFLIALQTDADRRLGRQQLREAEHLARRIGMTRLIDDINALLHGAGDGVTFPDDLTAREVEVLRLLAIGRTNKDVSLVLSISLNTVATHVRSILNKTQCANRTEAAAYAIRHGLQKSESPSIAT
;
A
#
# COMPACT_ATOMS: atom_id res chain seq x y z
N MET A 1 -47.91 34.54 33.75
CA MET A 1 -48.57 33.25 33.78
C MET A 1 -48.13 32.54 32.56
N ASN A 2 -47.37 31.70 32.73
CA ASN A 2 -46.66 30.52 33.14
C ASN A 2 -45.91 29.88 32.07
N ASP A 3 -44.68 29.93 32.23
CA ASP A 3 -43.60 29.13 31.69
C ASP A 3 -43.80 27.65 32.09
N THR A 4 -44.30 26.79 31.21
CA THR A 4 -44.36 25.31 31.40
C THR A 4 -44.05 24.48 30.16
N SER A 5 -43.57 25.09 29.08
CA SER A 5 -43.24 24.33 27.84
C SER A 5 -41.77 23.98 27.65
N SER A 6 -40.84 24.48 28.48
CA SER A 6 -39.37 24.21 28.30
C SER A 6 -38.81 23.10 29.19
N ALA A 7 -39.61 22.53 30.14
CA ALA A 7 -39.09 21.52 31.09
C ALA A 7 -39.16 20.05 30.60
N ASN A 8 -39.93 19.74 29.54
CA ASN A 8 -40.11 18.35 29.08
C ASN A 8 -39.12 17.89 28.00
N GLY A 9 -38.39 18.79 27.32
CA GLY A 9 -37.45 18.43 26.31
C GLY A 9 -36.11 17.80 26.82
N GLY A 10 -35.66 18.31 28.00
CA GLY A 10 -34.36 17.87 28.57
C GLY A 10 -34.38 16.48 29.22
N ASN A 11 -35.55 15.96 29.58
CA ASN A 11 -35.67 14.66 30.25
C ASN A 11 -35.86 13.47 29.27
N PHE A 12 -36.17 13.77 28.01
CA PHE A 12 -36.33 12.77 26.96
C PHE A 12 -34.98 12.31 26.38
N GLN A 13 -33.96 13.16 26.42
CA GLN A 13 -32.61 12.86 25.86
C GLN A 13 -31.84 11.77 26.63
N ARG A 14 -32.11 11.57 27.93
CA ARG A 14 -31.36 10.57 28.75
C ARG A 14 -32.00 9.17 28.83
N PHE A 15 -33.14 8.93 28.18
CA PHE A 15 -33.86 7.67 28.30
C PHE A 15 -33.66 6.76 27.06
N ILE A 16 -33.24 5.55 27.32
CA ILE A 16 -33.18 4.48 26.32
C ILE A 16 -33.94 3.27 26.85
N ALA A 17 -35.13 3.00 26.27
CA ALA A 17 -35.94 1.84 26.59
C ALA A 17 -35.34 0.55 26.02
N GLY A 18 -35.33 -0.53 26.79
CA GLY A 18 -35.09 -1.87 26.33
C GLY A 18 -33.66 -2.19 25.84
N ARG A 19 -32.64 -1.36 26.16
CA ARG A 19 -31.23 -1.53 25.66
C ARG A 19 -30.21 -1.76 26.80
N ALA A 20 -30.63 -2.35 27.90
CA ALA A 20 -29.78 -2.53 29.07
C ALA A 20 -28.54 -3.40 28.78
N ARG A 21 -28.69 -4.45 27.96
CA ARG A 21 -27.58 -5.37 27.58
C ARG A 21 -26.54 -4.66 26.71
N GLU A 22 -26.99 -3.91 25.73
CA GLU A 22 -26.11 -3.15 24.83
C GLU A 22 -25.32 -2.08 25.59
N LEU A 23 -25.99 -1.38 26.52
CA LEU A 23 -25.34 -0.38 27.40
C LEU A 23 -24.26 -1.02 28.30
N GLU A 24 -24.42 -2.28 28.73
CA GLU A 24 -23.41 -2.98 29.51
C GLU A 24 -22.16 -3.32 28.69
N VAL A 25 -22.35 -3.71 27.41
CA VAL A 25 -21.25 -3.89 26.48
C VAL A 25 -20.46 -2.59 26.30
N PHE A 26 -21.14 -1.47 26.17
CA PHE A 26 -20.52 -0.16 26.02
C PHE A 26 -19.74 0.27 27.27
N ARG A 27 -20.30 0.07 28.49
CA ARG A 27 -19.57 0.31 29.75
C ARG A 27 -18.32 -0.54 29.87
N GLY A 28 -18.39 -1.80 29.44
CA GLY A 28 -17.25 -2.71 29.42
C GLY A 28 -16.16 -2.26 28.44
N ALA A 29 -16.54 -1.80 27.24
CA ALA A 29 -15.59 -1.26 26.27
C ALA A 29 -14.95 0.04 26.80
N PHE A 30 -15.72 0.95 27.37
CA PHE A 30 -15.22 2.19 27.96
C PHE A 30 -14.24 1.93 29.12
N SER A 31 -14.52 0.98 30.00
CA SER A 31 -13.61 0.59 31.09
C SER A 31 -12.29 0.05 30.58
N ARG A 32 -12.30 -0.76 29.51
CA ARG A 32 -11.07 -1.25 28.88
C ARG A 32 -10.29 -0.13 28.20
N MET A 33 -10.95 0.83 27.57
CA MET A 33 -10.32 2.02 27.00
C MET A 33 -9.61 2.84 28.09
N LEU A 34 -10.22 3.06 29.24
CA LEU A 34 -9.60 3.76 30.37
C LEU A 34 -8.33 3.03 30.88
N SER A 35 -8.26 1.71 30.74
CA SER A 35 -7.03 0.92 31.04
C SER A 35 -5.93 1.06 29.99
N GLY A 36 -6.09 1.92 29.01
CA GLY A 36 -5.10 2.21 27.97
C GLY A 36 -5.12 1.26 26.76
N ARG A 37 -6.24 0.57 26.51
CA ARG A 37 -6.46 -0.30 25.36
C ARG A 37 -7.53 0.29 24.45
N ARG A 38 -7.16 0.67 23.24
CA ARG A 38 -8.12 1.11 22.21
C ARG A 38 -9.29 0.12 22.11
N GLN A 39 -10.50 0.61 21.96
CA GLN A 39 -11.70 -0.19 21.71
C GLN A 39 -12.41 0.32 20.45
N LEU A 40 -12.97 -0.60 19.69
CA LEU A 40 -13.88 -0.30 18.57
C LEU A 40 -15.20 -1.03 18.80
N VAL A 41 -16.31 -0.27 18.84
CA VAL A 41 -17.66 -0.82 18.94
C VAL A 41 -18.42 -0.48 17.67
N LEU A 42 -18.90 -1.50 16.98
CA LEU A 42 -19.67 -1.38 15.76
C LEU A 42 -21.13 -1.74 16.03
N ILE A 43 -22.02 -0.77 15.85
CA ILE A 43 -23.46 -0.91 16.10
C ILE A 43 -24.16 -1.11 14.76
N SER A 44 -24.80 -2.27 14.58
CA SER A 44 -25.52 -2.62 13.35
C SER A 44 -27.03 -2.81 13.60
N GLY A 45 -27.81 -2.86 12.52
CA GLY A 45 -29.24 -3.13 12.54
C GLY A 45 -29.99 -2.36 11.48
N GLU A 46 -31.32 -2.55 11.45
CA GLU A 46 -32.23 -1.97 10.46
C GLU A 46 -32.34 -0.43 10.53
N PRO A 47 -32.80 0.23 9.46
CA PRO A 47 -33.15 1.65 9.51
C PRO A 47 -34.19 1.93 10.61
N GLY A 48 -33.98 3.00 11.39
CA GLY A 48 -34.89 3.39 12.45
C GLY A 48 -34.83 2.60 13.76
N ILE A 49 -33.96 1.57 13.85
CA ILE A 49 -33.84 0.68 15.02
C ILE A 49 -33.20 1.37 16.25
N GLY A 50 -32.65 2.57 16.10
CA GLY A 50 -32.10 3.36 17.19
C GLY A 50 -30.57 3.31 17.32
N LYS A 51 -29.81 3.02 16.21
CA LYS A 51 -28.33 2.98 16.21
C LYS A 51 -27.70 4.29 16.67
N THR A 52 -28.09 5.40 16.07
CA THR A 52 -27.61 6.74 16.43
C THR A 52 -27.92 7.06 17.88
N ARG A 53 -29.14 6.71 18.37
CA ARG A 53 -29.53 6.93 19.77
C ARG A 53 -28.67 6.11 20.75
N CYS A 54 -28.29 4.89 20.39
CA CYS A 54 -27.32 4.10 21.16
C CYS A 54 -25.92 4.74 21.16
N ALA A 55 -25.48 5.26 20.01
CA ALA A 55 -24.19 5.96 19.93
C ALA A 55 -24.22 7.27 20.79
N GLU A 56 -25.30 8.02 20.78
CA GLU A 56 -25.52 9.18 21.67
C GLU A 56 -25.41 8.80 23.15
N ALA A 57 -26.01 7.69 23.57
CA ALA A 57 -25.91 7.23 24.96
C ALA A 57 -24.49 6.81 25.36
N VAL A 58 -23.71 6.24 24.41
CA VAL A 58 -22.28 5.97 24.63
C VAL A 58 -21.51 7.28 24.77
N ALA A 59 -21.86 8.28 23.96
CA ALA A 59 -21.27 9.61 24.03
C ALA A 59 -21.55 10.29 25.38
N GLU A 60 -22.82 10.33 25.80
CA GLU A 60 -23.23 10.86 27.10
C GLU A 60 -22.49 10.15 28.25
N LEU A 61 -22.41 8.83 28.22
CA LEU A 61 -21.68 8.04 29.22
C LEU A 61 -20.17 8.37 29.25
N ALA A 62 -19.56 8.62 28.09
CA ALA A 62 -18.16 8.98 27.98
C ALA A 62 -17.89 10.39 28.50
N GLU A 63 -18.78 11.36 28.20
CA GLU A 63 -18.71 12.73 28.69
C GLU A 63 -18.86 12.81 30.22
N ASP A 64 -19.85 12.07 30.80
CA ASP A 64 -20.03 11.95 32.24
C ASP A 64 -18.80 11.43 32.99
N GLN A 65 -17.94 10.68 32.30
CA GLN A 65 -16.69 10.14 32.81
C GLN A 65 -15.46 11.00 32.39
N GLY A 66 -15.65 12.19 31.85
CA GLY A 66 -14.62 13.16 31.55
C GLY A 66 -13.85 12.86 30.25
N ALA A 67 -14.40 12.07 29.33
CA ALA A 67 -13.83 11.86 28.01
C ALA A 67 -14.22 12.98 27.03
N LEU A 68 -13.31 13.35 26.14
CA LEU A 68 -13.61 14.22 25.00
C LEU A 68 -14.38 13.41 23.95
N VAL A 69 -15.59 13.82 23.63
CA VAL A 69 -16.43 13.17 22.62
C VAL A 69 -16.45 14.00 21.35
N LEU A 70 -16.14 13.35 20.22
CA LEU A 70 -16.10 13.98 18.91
C LEU A 70 -16.90 13.16 17.90
N TRP A 71 -17.73 13.85 17.10
CA TRP A 71 -18.61 13.23 16.13
C TRP A 71 -18.14 13.44 14.69
N GLY A 72 -18.22 12.36 13.91
CA GLY A 72 -18.09 12.37 12.46
C GLY A 72 -19.27 11.65 11.83
N ARG A 73 -20.05 12.35 11.01
CA ARG A 73 -21.25 11.79 10.35
C ARG A 73 -20.99 11.58 8.87
N CYS A 74 -21.22 10.36 8.39
CA CYS A 74 -21.22 10.07 6.98
C CYS A 74 -22.54 10.48 6.34
N HIS A 75 -22.49 11.06 5.17
CA HIS A 75 -23.67 11.56 4.46
C HIS A 75 -24.20 10.52 3.48
N GLU A 76 -25.54 10.43 3.38
CA GLU A 76 -26.26 9.52 2.50
C GLU A 76 -26.02 9.81 1.02
N GLU A 77 -25.65 11.03 0.67
CA GLU A 77 -25.51 11.48 -0.70
C GLU A 77 -24.05 11.47 -1.18
N ALA A 78 -23.89 11.15 -2.45
CA ALA A 78 -22.59 11.14 -3.16
C ALA A 78 -22.00 12.55 -3.36
N GLY A 79 -22.12 13.44 -2.35
CA GLY A 79 -21.73 14.84 -2.43
C GLY A 79 -20.86 15.32 -1.24
N ALA A 80 -20.56 14.47 -0.27
CA ALA A 80 -19.63 14.85 0.79
C ALA A 80 -18.18 14.84 0.26
N PRO A 81 -17.32 15.79 0.72
CA PRO A 81 -15.89 15.74 0.42
C PRO A 81 -15.24 14.45 0.97
N PRO A 82 -14.15 13.97 0.37
CA PRO A 82 -13.38 12.86 0.93
C PRO A 82 -12.99 13.12 2.40
N TYR A 83 -12.92 12.05 3.19
CA TYR A 83 -12.59 12.10 4.61
C TYR A 83 -13.56 12.94 5.47
N TRP A 84 -14.76 13.23 4.98
CA TRP A 84 -15.67 14.17 5.65
C TRP A 84 -15.93 13.88 7.13
N PRO A 85 -16.19 12.64 7.58
CA PRO A 85 -16.38 12.37 9.01
C PRO A 85 -15.13 12.69 9.83
N TRP A 86 -13.95 12.50 9.29
CA TRP A 86 -12.70 12.84 9.96
C TRP A 86 -12.43 14.33 9.99
N VAL A 87 -12.78 15.05 8.91
CA VAL A 87 -12.72 16.52 8.86
C VAL A 87 -13.59 17.12 9.95
N GLN A 88 -14.82 16.59 10.17
CA GLN A 88 -15.71 17.02 11.24
C GLN A 88 -15.06 16.79 12.61
N ILE A 89 -14.53 15.60 12.87
CA ILE A 89 -13.85 15.24 14.13
C ILE A 89 -12.69 16.19 14.40
N LEU A 90 -11.83 16.44 13.41
CA LEU A 90 -10.67 17.31 13.57
C LEU A 90 -11.09 18.77 13.82
N ARG A 91 -12.11 19.27 13.13
CA ARG A 91 -12.68 20.61 13.37
C ARG A 91 -13.27 20.75 14.76
N ALA A 92 -14.02 19.75 15.20
CA ALA A 92 -14.60 19.76 16.54
C ALA A 92 -13.50 19.75 17.62
N TYR A 93 -12.43 18.99 17.41
CA TYR A 93 -11.26 19.01 18.31
C TYR A 93 -10.61 20.39 18.37
N VAL A 94 -10.36 21.01 17.22
CA VAL A 94 -9.75 22.35 17.13
C VAL A 94 -10.63 23.40 17.81
N ALA A 95 -11.95 23.30 17.68
CA ALA A 95 -12.89 24.20 18.33
C ALA A 95 -12.99 23.99 19.86
N ALA A 96 -12.74 22.76 20.34
CA ALA A 96 -12.79 22.41 21.76
C ALA A 96 -11.46 22.64 22.49
N SER A 97 -10.36 22.88 21.79
CA SER A 97 -9.00 22.95 22.34
C SER A 97 -8.39 24.36 22.19
N SER A 98 -7.44 24.70 23.04
CA SER A 98 -6.65 25.94 22.85
C SER A 98 -5.71 25.83 21.64
N LEU A 99 -5.41 26.97 20.99
CA LEU A 99 -4.47 26.99 19.83
C LEU A 99 -3.09 26.43 20.18
N ASP A 100 -2.63 26.57 21.40
CA ASP A 100 -1.33 26.06 21.84
C ASP A 100 -1.37 24.54 22.02
N GLU A 101 -2.45 23.96 22.52
CA GLU A 101 -2.67 22.50 22.59
C GLU A 101 -2.77 21.88 21.19
N VAL A 102 -3.50 22.52 20.28
CA VAL A 102 -3.61 22.09 18.89
C VAL A 102 -2.22 22.06 18.23
N ARG A 103 -1.42 23.12 18.37
CA ARG A 103 -0.06 23.21 17.85
C ARG A 103 0.87 22.15 18.45
N LEU A 104 0.79 21.92 19.77
CA LEU A 104 1.58 20.92 20.47
C LEU A 104 1.26 19.50 19.98
N ASN A 105 -0.03 19.19 19.81
CA ASN A 105 -0.49 17.88 19.38
C ASN A 105 -0.24 17.62 17.89
N MET A 106 -0.35 18.65 17.05
CA MET A 106 0.01 18.54 15.62
C MET A 106 1.53 18.40 15.42
N GLY A 107 2.34 19.17 16.14
CA GLY A 107 3.81 19.09 16.03
C GLY A 107 4.30 19.21 14.58
N THR A 108 5.18 18.30 14.16
CA THR A 108 5.71 18.25 12.79
C THR A 108 4.71 17.75 11.74
N ALA A 109 3.58 17.14 12.16
CA ALA A 109 2.55 16.58 11.30
C ALA A 109 1.52 17.63 10.83
N ALA A 110 1.66 18.89 11.25
CA ALA A 110 0.70 19.97 10.93
C ALA A 110 0.45 20.14 9.42
N ASN A 111 1.50 20.01 8.60
CA ASN A 111 1.38 20.15 7.14
C ASN A 111 0.58 19.01 6.49
N ASP A 112 0.70 17.77 6.99
CA ASP A 112 -0.01 16.62 6.46
C ASP A 112 -1.48 16.61 6.90
N ILE A 113 -1.77 17.09 8.13
CA ILE A 113 -3.15 17.31 8.62
C ILE A 113 -3.81 18.46 7.85
N ALA A 114 -3.05 19.46 7.44
CA ALA A 114 -3.54 20.60 6.65
C ALA A 114 -4.10 20.18 5.28
N ALA A 115 -3.73 19.03 4.75
CA ALA A 115 -4.36 18.46 3.56
C ALA A 115 -5.85 18.15 3.79
N LEU A 116 -6.24 17.80 5.03
CA LEU A 116 -7.63 17.58 5.43
C LEU A 116 -8.30 18.85 5.95
N LEU A 117 -7.54 19.80 6.52
CA LEU A 117 -8.02 21.06 7.11
C LEU A 117 -7.24 22.25 6.56
N PRO A 118 -7.49 22.69 5.31
CA PRO A 118 -6.79 23.80 4.70
C PRO A 118 -6.85 25.11 5.48
N GLU A 119 -7.91 25.34 6.24
CA GLU A 119 -8.09 26.50 7.11
C GLU A 119 -7.03 26.63 8.21
N LEU A 120 -6.35 25.56 8.58
CA LEU A 120 -5.24 25.60 9.55
C LEU A 120 -3.94 26.16 8.94
N VAL A 121 -3.80 26.14 7.61
CA VAL A 121 -2.61 26.67 6.90
C VAL A 121 -2.58 28.20 6.88
N GLU A 122 -3.73 28.86 6.87
CA GLU A 122 -3.81 30.34 6.95
C GLU A 122 -3.24 30.89 8.26
N ALA A 123 -3.26 30.08 9.34
CA ALA A 123 -2.61 30.39 10.61
C ALA A 123 -1.08 30.16 10.60
N SER A 124 -0.52 29.50 9.59
CA SER A 124 0.90 29.16 9.47
C SER A 124 1.38 29.37 8.04
N ARG A 125 1.73 30.62 7.69
CA ARG A 125 2.44 31.10 6.47
C ARG A 125 2.55 30.10 5.31
N ARG A 126 1.82 30.42 4.22
CA ARG A 126 2.08 30.12 2.79
C ARG A 126 3.19 29.09 2.50
N ILE A 127 2.80 27.85 2.32
CA ILE A 127 3.62 26.86 1.63
C ILE A 127 2.89 26.54 0.31
N HIS A 128 3.57 26.79 -0.80
CA HIS A 128 3.10 26.44 -2.13
C HIS A 128 2.97 24.91 -2.22
N LEU A 129 1.77 24.39 -2.27
CA LEU A 129 1.48 23.01 -2.62
C LEU A 129 1.68 22.87 -4.14
N ALA A 130 2.76 22.19 -4.54
CA ALA A 130 2.96 21.80 -5.94
C ALA A 130 1.96 20.70 -6.32
N PRO A 131 1.46 20.67 -7.56
CA PRO A 131 0.51 19.64 -8.00
C PRO A 131 1.12 18.25 -7.91
N ALA A 132 0.40 17.31 -7.34
CA ALA A 132 0.79 15.92 -7.08
C ALA A 132 0.94 15.02 -8.33
N ALA A 133 1.36 15.57 -9.47
CA ALA A 133 1.27 14.89 -10.76
C ALA A 133 2.32 13.81 -11.03
N LEU A 134 3.40 13.67 -10.22
CA LEU A 134 4.50 12.73 -10.50
C LEU A 134 5.05 11.98 -9.28
N GLY A 135 4.49 12.15 -8.06
CA GLY A 135 4.95 11.51 -6.83
C GLY A 135 4.18 10.22 -6.45
N ASP A 136 4.68 9.46 -5.47
CA ASP A 136 3.98 8.30 -4.92
C ASP A 136 2.84 8.74 -3.99
N ALA A 137 1.67 8.70 -4.55
CA ALA A 137 0.43 9.12 -3.93
C ALA A 137 -0.03 8.24 -2.76
N ASN A 138 0.30 6.95 -2.77
CA ASN A 138 0.02 6.06 -1.63
C ASN A 138 0.86 6.45 -0.41
N ALA A 139 2.09 6.88 -0.66
CA ALA A 139 2.96 7.42 0.38
C ALA A 139 2.40 8.69 1.02
N ALA A 140 1.87 9.59 0.20
CA ALA A 140 1.29 10.83 0.68
C ALA A 140 0.01 10.58 1.49
N ARG A 141 -0.88 9.70 1.05
CA ARG A 141 -2.06 9.26 1.80
C ARG A 141 -1.68 8.61 3.14
N PHE A 142 -0.66 7.76 3.15
CA PHE A 142 -0.17 7.15 4.38
C PHE A 142 0.34 8.21 5.37
N ARG A 143 1.05 9.25 4.89
CA ARG A 143 1.47 10.38 5.75
C ARG A 143 0.30 11.05 6.43
N THR A 144 -0.76 11.33 5.68
CA THR A 144 -1.97 11.93 6.23
C THR A 144 -2.59 11.02 7.29
N PHE A 145 -2.67 9.71 7.03
CA PHE A 145 -3.22 8.74 7.99
C PHE A 145 -2.40 8.68 9.28
N ASP A 146 -1.09 8.62 9.15
CA ASP A 146 -0.20 8.57 10.30
C ASP A 146 -0.17 9.92 11.04
N ALA A 147 -0.21 11.04 10.34
CA ALA A 147 -0.34 12.37 10.95
C ALA A 147 -1.58 12.47 11.83
N VAL A 148 -2.73 11.99 11.34
CA VAL A 148 -3.98 11.89 12.13
C VAL A 148 -3.80 10.92 13.29
N GLY A 149 -3.15 9.77 13.08
CA GLY A 149 -2.88 8.78 14.13
C GLY A 149 -2.02 9.35 15.26
N GLN A 150 -0.92 10.02 14.93
CA GLN A 150 -0.02 10.66 15.92
C GLN A 150 -0.71 11.80 16.66
N PHE A 151 -1.51 12.59 15.96
CA PHE A 151 -2.32 13.64 16.56
C PHE A 151 -3.29 13.08 17.60
N LEU A 152 -4.06 12.05 17.22
CA LEU A 152 -5.00 11.38 18.13
C LEU A 152 -4.29 10.70 19.29
N LEU A 153 -3.14 10.05 19.03
CA LEU A 153 -2.35 9.43 20.10
C LEU A 153 -1.94 10.43 21.17
N LYS A 154 -1.46 11.62 20.77
CA LYS A 154 -1.11 12.69 21.70
C LYS A 154 -2.33 13.24 22.44
N ALA A 155 -3.45 13.42 21.75
CA ALA A 155 -4.71 13.84 22.38
C ALA A 155 -5.16 12.83 23.45
N THR A 156 -5.08 11.52 23.18
CA THR A 156 -5.46 10.45 24.13
C THR A 156 -4.52 10.34 25.34
N GLN A 157 -3.32 10.90 25.28
CA GLN A 157 -2.41 10.98 26.43
C GLN A 157 -2.88 12.02 27.45
N GLN A 158 -3.54 13.07 27.01
CA GLN A 158 -4.05 14.15 27.86
C GLN A 158 -5.39 13.76 28.48
N VAL A 159 -6.38 13.42 27.65
CA VAL A 159 -7.73 13.04 28.05
C VAL A 159 -8.17 11.77 27.32
N PRO A 160 -9.05 10.92 27.90
CA PRO A 160 -9.71 9.87 27.14
C PRO A 160 -10.52 10.45 25.99
N VAL A 161 -10.45 9.84 24.80
CA VAL A 161 -11.14 10.34 23.60
C VAL A 161 -12.13 9.29 23.10
N THR A 162 -13.35 9.73 22.81
CA THR A 162 -14.38 8.91 22.16
C THR A 162 -14.71 9.52 20.82
N LEU A 163 -14.51 8.76 19.74
CA LEU A 163 -14.88 9.18 18.39
C LEU A 163 -16.10 8.40 17.93
N VAL A 164 -17.16 9.10 17.54
CA VAL A 164 -18.37 8.50 17.01
C VAL A 164 -18.44 8.73 15.51
N LEU A 165 -18.46 7.63 14.74
CA LEU A 165 -18.60 7.62 13.29
C LEU A 165 -20.00 7.10 12.95
N ASP A 166 -20.93 8.01 12.67
CA ASP A 166 -22.31 7.65 12.40
C ASP A 166 -22.54 7.39 10.91
N ASN A 167 -23.30 6.34 10.60
CA ASN A 167 -23.69 5.91 9.24
C ASN A 167 -22.51 5.48 8.34
N LEU A 168 -21.60 4.64 8.82
CA LEU A 168 -20.44 4.12 8.08
C LEU A 168 -20.78 3.45 6.74
N HIS A 169 -22.02 3.01 6.52
CA HIS A 169 -22.46 2.46 5.23
C HIS A 169 -22.46 3.51 4.10
N TRP A 170 -22.39 4.79 4.42
CA TRP A 170 -22.24 5.91 3.48
C TRP A 170 -20.83 6.52 3.49
N ALA A 171 -19.91 5.93 4.26
CA ALA A 171 -18.54 6.43 4.30
C ALA A 171 -17.83 6.23 2.96
N ASP A 172 -17.06 7.24 2.56
CA ASP A 172 -16.12 7.13 1.43
C ASP A 172 -15.03 6.10 1.72
N ALA A 173 -14.47 5.52 0.66
CA ALA A 173 -13.44 4.50 0.80
C ALA A 173 -12.18 5.00 1.54
N PRO A 174 -11.67 6.23 1.30
CA PRO A 174 -10.58 6.81 2.07
C PRO A 174 -10.86 6.93 3.57
N SER A 175 -12.09 7.30 3.96
CA SER A 175 -12.51 7.36 5.37
C SER A 175 -12.47 6.01 6.06
N LEU A 176 -12.91 4.95 5.38
CA LEU A 176 -12.88 3.58 5.90
C LEU A 176 -11.45 3.04 6.01
N LEU A 177 -10.58 3.36 5.05
CA LEU A 177 -9.16 3.01 5.11
C LEU A 177 -8.45 3.70 6.28
N LEU A 178 -8.78 4.97 6.56
CA LEU A 178 -8.26 5.68 7.72
C LEU A 178 -8.75 5.04 9.03
N LEU A 179 -10.03 4.64 9.11
CA LEU A 179 -10.56 3.91 10.26
C LEU A 179 -9.80 2.59 10.51
N GLU A 180 -9.58 1.82 9.46
CA GLU A 180 -8.83 0.56 9.53
C GLU A 180 -7.39 0.81 10.01
N PHE A 181 -6.71 1.79 9.43
CA PHE A 181 -5.36 2.20 9.82
C PHE A 181 -5.27 2.61 11.30
N LEU A 182 -6.14 3.50 11.76
CA LEU A 182 -6.15 3.96 13.16
C LEU A 182 -6.46 2.83 14.14
N THR A 183 -7.32 1.90 13.72
CA THR A 183 -7.65 0.72 14.52
C THR A 183 -6.43 -0.19 14.70
N GLN A 184 -5.58 -0.33 13.70
CA GLN A 184 -4.36 -1.13 13.76
C GLN A 184 -3.23 -0.45 14.54
N GLU A 185 -3.03 0.86 14.32
CA GLU A 185 -1.87 1.57 14.89
C GLU A 185 -2.07 2.03 16.34
N LEU A 186 -3.30 2.38 16.75
CA LEU A 186 -3.57 2.98 18.07
C LEU A 186 -3.95 1.96 19.16
N THR A 187 -3.41 0.75 19.10
CA THR A 187 -3.76 -0.36 20.02
C THR A 187 -3.56 -0.03 21.51
N ARG A 188 -2.54 0.76 21.83
CA ARG A 188 -2.22 1.21 23.19
C ARG A 188 -2.57 2.68 23.39
N SER A 189 -3.85 3.01 23.42
CA SER A 189 -4.33 4.37 23.59
C SER A 189 -5.64 4.39 24.37
N ARG A 190 -5.96 5.54 24.99
CA ARG A 190 -7.28 5.77 25.63
C ARG A 190 -8.29 6.26 24.60
N LEU A 191 -8.49 5.46 23.53
CA LEU A 191 -9.37 5.76 22.41
C LEU A 191 -10.51 4.75 22.34
N LEU A 192 -11.76 5.25 22.34
CA LEU A 192 -12.96 4.51 22.01
C LEU A 192 -13.48 4.97 20.64
N LEU A 193 -13.56 4.05 19.70
CA LEU A 193 -14.20 4.26 18.40
C LEU A 193 -15.58 3.62 18.42
N VAL A 194 -16.61 4.36 18.02
CA VAL A 194 -18.00 3.90 17.92
C VAL A 194 -18.45 4.11 16.48
N GLY A 195 -18.78 3.03 15.78
CA GLY A 195 -19.26 3.08 14.40
C GLY A 195 -20.70 2.59 14.29
N THR A 196 -21.58 3.27 13.54
CA THR A 196 -22.92 2.77 13.23
C THR A 196 -23.05 2.44 11.74
N TYR A 197 -23.75 1.35 11.41
CA TYR A 197 -24.03 1.00 10.01
C TYR A 197 -25.31 0.19 9.85
N ARG A 198 -25.81 0.04 8.60
CA ARG A 198 -26.98 -0.77 8.23
C ARG A 198 -26.54 -2.11 7.66
N ASP A 199 -27.09 -3.21 8.13
CA ASP A 199 -26.76 -4.56 7.61
C ASP A 199 -27.33 -4.79 6.21
N ALA A 200 -28.51 -4.23 5.92
CA ALA A 200 -29.18 -4.37 4.61
C ALA A 200 -28.40 -3.73 3.45
N ASP A 201 -27.55 -2.71 3.74
CA ASP A 201 -26.77 -2.00 2.72
C ASP A 201 -25.40 -2.68 2.44
N LEU A 202 -25.09 -3.79 3.10
CA LEU A 202 -23.88 -4.59 2.89
C LEU A 202 -24.02 -5.47 1.64
N SER A 203 -23.77 -4.91 0.46
CA SER A 203 -23.60 -5.72 -0.77
C SER A 203 -22.16 -6.16 -0.95
N THR A 204 -21.94 -7.22 -1.77
CA THR A 204 -20.59 -7.75 -2.05
C THR A 204 -19.62 -6.74 -2.69
N LYS A 205 -20.09 -5.56 -3.07
CA LYS A 205 -19.32 -4.51 -3.73
C LYS A 205 -19.11 -3.25 -2.87
N THR A 206 -19.60 -3.20 -1.63
CA THR A 206 -19.46 -2.02 -0.77
C THR A 206 -18.06 -1.92 -0.15
N PRO A 207 -17.41 -0.73 -0.12
CA PRO A 207 -16.13 -0.52 0.55
C PRO A 207 -16.17 -0.91 2.04
N LEU A 208 -17.32 -0.69 2.71
CA LEU A 208 -17.51 -1.05 4.11
C LEU A 208 -17.37 -2.55 4.37
N LEU A 209 -17.85 -3.42 3.48
CA LEU A 209 -17.71 -4.88 3.67
C LEU A 209 -16.24 -5.30 3.69
N SER A 210 -15.41 -4.70 2.82
CA SER A 210 -13.97 -4.93 2.80
C SER A 210 -13.31 -4.47 4.10
N ALA A 211 -13.63 -3.26 4.57
CA ALA A 211 -13.11 -2.71 5.82
C ALA A 211 -13.53 -3.54 7.04
N LEU A 212 -14.79 -3.99 7.10
CA LEU A 212 -15.29 -4.89 8.16
C LEU A 212 -14.56 -6.24 8.18
N GLY A 213 -14.11 -6.72 7.02
CA GLY A 213 -13.29 -7.92 6.90
C GLY A 213 -11.89 -7.74 7.51
N GLY A 214 -11.25 -6.59 7.29
CA GLY A 214 -9.98 -6.20 7.92
C GLY A 214 -10.12 -6.06 9.44
N LEU A 215 -11.12 -5.29 9.88
CA LEU A 215 -11.40 -5.01 11.30
C LEU A 215 -11.78 -6.26 12.11
N SER A 216 -12.35 -7.30 11.48
CA SER A 216 -12.78 -8.53 12.17
C SER A 216 -11.63 -9.38 12.71
N ARG A 217 -10.42 -9.11 12.29
CA ARG A 217 -9.21 -9.84 12.74
C ARG A 217 -8.63 -9.28 14.03
N GLU A 218 -9.11 -8.10 14.44
CA GLU A 218 -8.62 -7.40 15.62
C GLU A 218 -9.37 -7.87 16.89
N SER A 219 -8.64 -8.16 17.96
CA SER A 219 -9.19 -8.72 19.21
C SER A 219 -10.07 -7.74 20.00
N ASP A 220 -9.90 -6.44 19.78
CA ASP A 220 -10.55 -5.36 20.55
C ASP A 220 -11.69 -4.70 19.75
N VAL A 221 -12.31 -5.45 18.82
CA VAL A 221 -13.48 -5.02 18.05
C VAL A 221 -14.71 -5.77 18.53
N GLN A 222 -15.75 -5.02 18.93
CA GLN A 222 -17.03 -5.57 19.37
C GLN A 222 -18.14 -5.19 18.40
N ARG A 223 -19.00 -6.14 18.07
CA ARG A 223 -20.18 -5.92 17.23
C ARG A 223 -21.44 -6.06 18.06
N VAL A 224 -22.27 -5.04 18.01
CA VAL A 224 -23.56 -4.98 18.69
C VAL A 224 -24.65 -4.87 17.63
N HIS A 225 -25.40 -5.95 17.46
CA HIS A 225 -26.56 -5.95 16.56
C HIS A 225 -27.81 -5.56 17.33
N LEU A 226 -28.51 -4.51 16.86
CA LEU A 226 -29.75 -4.03 17.48
C LEU A 226 -30.98 -4.69 16.84
N ALA A 227 -31.72 -5.43 17.63
CA ALA A 227 -33.04 -5.95 17.27
C ALA A 227 -34.18 -4.97 17.63
N GLY A 228 -35.40 -5.22 17.20
CA GLY A 228 -36.62 -4.46 17.62
C GLY A 228 -36.76 -4.38 19.12
N LEU A 229 -37.39 -3.33 19.61
CA LEU A 229 -37.77 -3.18 21.03
C LEU A 229 -38.79 -4.26 21.40
N SER A 230 -38.73 -4.73 22.64
CA SER A 230 -39.79 -5.59 23.19
C SER A 230 -41.10 -4.83 23.36
N GLN A 231 -42.19 -5.55 23.45
CA GLN A 231 -43.52 -4.98 23.71
C GLN A 231 -43.57 -4.17 25.03
N THR A 232 -42.85 -4.61 26.05
CA THR A 232 -42.68 -3.87 27.31
C THR A 232 -41.93 -2.56 27.11
N ALA A 233 -40.84 -2.55 26.35
CA ALA A 233 -40.07 -1.33 26.05
C ALA A 233 -40.86 -0.33 25.19
N ILE A 234 -41.70 -0.81 24.25
CA ILE A 234 -42.64 0.07 23.52
C ILE A 234 -43.65 0.68 24.47
N GLY A 235 -44.18 -0.09 25.48
CA GLY A 235 -45.05 0.43 26.51
C GLY A 235 -44.41 1.55 27.31
N GLU A 236 -43.15 1.41 27.72
CA GLU A 236 -42.40 2.46 28.45
C GLU A 236 -42.22 3.73 27.59
N VAL A 237 -41.95 3.59 26.30
CA VAL A 237 -41.84 4.72 25.37
C VAL A 237 -43.17 5.41 25.21
N ALA A 238 -44.27 4.64 25.02
CA ALA A 238 -45.62 5.15 24.86
C ALA A 238 -46.11 5.91 26.10
N GLU A 239 -45.95 5.36 27.30
CA GLU A 239 -46.30 5.96 28.56
C GLU A 239 -45.60 7.32 28.75
N ARG A 240 -44.33 7.37 28.40
CA ARG A 240 -43.53 8.59 28.53
C ARG A 240 -43.93 9.68 27.52
N MET A 241 -44.38 9.28 26.31
CA MET A 241 -44.83 10.22 25.28
C MET A 241 -46.26 10.71 25.54
N CYS A 242 -47.15 9.82 25.99
CA CYS A 242 -48.55 10.13 26.24
C CYS A 242 -48.80 10.71 27.65
N GLY A 243 -47.85 10.59 28.58
CA GLY A 243 -48.02 10.93 29.99
C GLY A 243 -48.91 9.96 30.77
N THR A 244 -49.48 8.95 30.11
CA THR A 244 -50.35 7.91 30.68
C THR A 244 -50.05 6.56 30.01
N ALA A 245 -50.22 5.47 30.78
CA ALA A 245 -50.02 4.11 30.24
C ALA A 245 -51.10 3.76 29.18
N LEU A 246 -50.68 3.28 28.02
CA LEU A 246 -51.61 2.77 27.02
C LEU A 246 -52.07 1.35 27.37
N SER A 247 -53.22 0.92 26.85
CA SER A 247 -53.75 -0.44 27.08
C SER A 247 -52.83 -1.46 26.39
N GLU A 248 -52.75 -2.66 26.96
CA GLU A 248 -51.96 -3.77 26.49
C GLU A 248 -52.30 -4.16 25.05
N SER A 249 -53.56 -4.05 24.65
CA SER A 249 -54.08 -4.29 23.31
C SER A 249 -53.52 -3.28 22.27
N VAL A 250 -53.42 -1.99 22.64
CA VAL A 250 -52.87 -0.92 21.79
C VAL A 250 -51.34 -1.14 21.64
N ILE A 251 -50.65 -1.41 22.74
CA ILE A 251 -49.20 -1.69 22.72
C ILE A 251 -48.88 -2.93 21.84
N SER A 252 -49.69 -4.02 21.96
CA SER A 252 -49.56 -5.21 21.14
C SER A 252 -49.77 -4.90 19.66
N THR A 253 -50.76 -4.05 19.34
CA THR A 253 -51.00 -3.65 17.95
C THR A 253 -49.85 -2.82 17.37
N ILE A 254 -49.34 -1.86 18.14
CA ILE A 254 -48.17 -1.07 17.75
C ILE A 254 -46.97 -2.00 17.52
N PHE A 255 -46.72 -2.96 18.41
CA PHE A 255 -45.62 -3.92 18.27
C PHE A 255 -45.76 -4.77 16.99
N GLN A 256 -46.95 -5.33 16.74
CA GLN A 256 -47.21 -6.16 15.56
C GLN A 256 -47.05 -5.41 14.23
N GLN A 257 -47.42 -4.13 14.18
CA GLN A 257 -47.34 -3.30 12.98
C GLN A 257 -45.92 -2.76 12.73
N THR A 258 -45.11 -2.62 13.77
CA THR A 258 -43.79 -1.99 13.70
C THR A 258 -42.65 -3.01 13.84
N ASP A 259 -42.98 -4.27 14.15
CA ASP A 259 -42.02 -5.32 14.51
C ASP A 259 -40.97 -4.85 15.55
N GLY A 260 -41.47 -4.01 16.46
CA GLY A 260 -40.63 -3.42 17.51
C GLY A 260 -39.70 -2.32 17.05
N ASN A 261 -39.76 -1.85 15.82
CA ASN A 261 -38.90 -0.77 15.33
C ASN A 261 -39.26 0.56 16.04
N PRO A 262 -38.32 1.14 16.85
CA PRO A 262 -38.59 2.29 17.67
C PRO A 262 -39.08 3.50 16.87
N LEU A 263 -38.55 3.71 15.68
CA LEU A 263 -38.97 4.85 14.86
C LEU A 263 -40.43 4.73 14.48
N PHE A 264 -40.84 3.61 13.95
CA PHE A 264 -42.18 3.36 13.48
C PHE A 264 -43.15 3.36 14.65
N ALA A 265 -42.75 2.81 15.80
CA ALA A 265 -43.51 2.85 17.02
C ALA A 265 -43.76 4.29 17.50
N ILE A 266 -42.73 5.14 17.53
CA ILE A 266 -42.83 6.56 17.95
C ILE A 266 -43.73 7.35 16.98
N GLU A 267 -43.57 7.18 15.68
CA GLU A 267 -44.43 7.90 14.71
C GLU A 267 -45.88 7.46 14.80
N LEU A 268 -46.13 6.16 15.03
CA LEU A 268 -47.47 5.67 15.25
C LEU A 268 -48.09 6.22 16.55
N ILE A 269 -47.34 6.30 17.66
CA ILE A 269 -47.75 6.89 18.92
C ILE A 269 -48.09 8.39 18.75
N LYS A 270 -47.27 9.16 17.99
CA LYS A 270 -47.55 10.57 17.70
C LYS A 270 -48.89 10.76 16.97
N VAL A 271 -49.17 9.91 15.96
CA VAL A 271 -50.47 9.94 15.26
C VAL A 271 -51.62 9.70 16.23
N LEU A 272 -51.44 8.71 17.14
CA LEU A 272 -52.48 8.42 18.17
C LEU A 272 -52.68 9.59 19.13
N ILE A 273 -51.60 10.32 19.49
CA ILE A 273 -51.68 11.52 20.32
C ILE A 273 -52.46 12.64 19.59
N ASP A 274 -52.09 12.90 18.32
CA ASP A 274 -52.70 13.96 17.50
C ASP A 274 -54.21 13.72 17.23
N GLU A 275 -54.61 12.46 17.01
CA GLU A 275 -55.98 12.06 16.79
C GLU A 275 -56.78 12.08 18.09
N SER A 276 -56.12 11.94 19.25
CA SER A 276 -56.78 11.94 20.58
C SER A 276 -56.95 13.34 21.19
N ALA A 277 -56.38 14.39 20.59
CA ALA A 277 -56.41 15.75 21.13
C ALA A 277 -57.82 16.38 21.29
N GLY A 278 -58.88 15.63 20.93
CA GLY A 278 -60.28 16.05 21.11
C GLY A 278 -61.19 15.13 21.95
N ALA A 279 -60.73 13.90 22.26
CA ALA A 279 -61.69 12.89 22.88
C ALA A 279 -60.95 11.88 23.77
N GLY A 280 -60.11 12.30 24.69
CA GLY A 280 -59.49 11.42 25.71
C GLY A 280 -58.96 10.05 25.15
N ILE A 281 -57.78 9.65 25.47
CA ILE A 281 -56.98 8.49 24.93
C ILE A 281 -57.64 7.10 25.09
N ALA A 282 -58.90 7.01 25.36
CA ALA A 282 -59.64 5.76 25.61
C ALA A 282 -60.28 5.14 24.35
N ALA A 283 -60.30 5.81 23.22
CA ALA A 283 -60.83 5.28 21.94
C ALA A 283 -59.74 5.00 20.97
N VAL A 284 -59.45 3.74 20.68
CA VAL A 284 -58.57 3.26 19.59
C VAL A 284 -59.10 3.88 18.29
N PRO A 285 -58.27 4.60 17.52
CA PRO A 285 -58.69 5.11 16.22
C PRO A 285 -59.12 3.96 15.32
N THR A 286 -60.24 4.14 14.62
CA THR A 286 -60.86 3.11 13.78
C THR A 286 -60.04 2.69 12.59
N ARG A 287 -58.89 3.34 12.33
CA ARG A 287 -57.98 3.02 11.20
C ARG A 287 -56.59 3.47 11.52
N ILE A 288 -55.73 2.55 11.88
CA ILE A 288 -54.26 2.76 11.98
C ILE A 288 -53.67 2.75 10.57
N PRO A 289 -52.78 3.71 10.18
CA PRO A 289 -52.19 3.72 8.86
C PRO A 289 -51.48 2.41 8.56
N ALA A 290 -51.57 1.89 7.32
CA ALA A 290 -51.02 0.60 6.91
C ALA A 290 -49.49 0.65 6.75
N GLY A 291 -48.89 1.86 6.82
CA GLY A 291 -47.41 2.02 6.70
C GLY A 291 -46.94 3.43 7.11
N VAL A 292 -45.63 3.52 7.35
CA VAL A 292 -44.95 4.77 7.75
C VAL A 292 -45.06 5.85 6.66
N ARG A 293 -44.98 5.43 5.39
CA ARG A 293 -45.11 6.35 4.24
C ARG A 293 -46.45 7.07 4.23
N GLU A 294 -47.55 6.35 4.42
CA GLU A 294 -48.90 6.94 4.52
C GLU A 294 -48.98 7.94 5.70
N THR A 295 -48.27 7.65 6.78
CA THR A 295 -48.22 8.56 7.95
C THR A 295 -47.48 9.86 7.62
N ILE A 296 -46.35 9.76 6.88
CA ILE A 296 -45.56 10.92 6.41
C ILE A 296 -46.38 11.76 5.43
N GLU A 297 -47.00 11.12 4.44
CA GLU A 297 -47.87 11.76 3.43
C GLU A 297 -49.01 12.54 4.06
N ARG A 298 -49.70 11.97 5.06
CA ARG A 298 -50.77 12.68 5.83
C ARG A 298 -50.27 13.92 6.54
N ARG A 299 -49.04 13.92 7.06
CA ARG A 299 -48.42 15.10 7.70
C ARG A 299 -48.07 16.18 6.72
N LEU A 300 -47.54 15.81 5.53
CA LEU A 300 -47.20 16.72 4.43
C LEU A 300 -48.43 17.41 3.85
N ILE A 301 -49.55 16.68 3.68
CA ILE A 301 -50.82 17.24 3.19
C ILE A 301 -51.36 18.36 4.10
N ARG A 302 -51.06 18.38 5.41
CA ARG A 302 -51.49 19.42 6.36
C ARG A 302 -50.66 20.72 6.24
N LEU A 303 -49.50 20.69 5.56
CA LEU A 303 -48.65 21.86 5.36
C LEU A 303 -49.18 22.71 4.20
N SER A 304 -48.82 24.00 4.19
CA SER A 304 -49.10 24.87 3.05
C SER A 304 -48.36 24.43 1.79
N ALA A 305 -48.89 24.75 0.60
CA ALA A 305 -48.22 24.48 -0.68
C ALA A 305 -46.81 25.07 -0.70
N ARG A 306 -46.64 26.31 -0.20
CA ARG A 306 -45.33 26.96 -0.11
C ARG A 306 -44.34 26.19 0.80
N CYS A 307 -44.80 25.69 1.94
CA CYS A 307 -43.94 24.91 2.82
C CYS A 307 -43.47 23.61 2.14
N ASN A 308 -44.39 22.94 1.42
CA ASN A 308 -44.06 21.73 0.65
C ASN A 308 -43.12 22.02 -0.51
N ASP A 309 -43.23 23.17 -1.20
CA ASP A 309 -42.30 23.60 -2.23
C ASP A 309 -40.88 23.78 -1.68
N LEU A 310 -40.75 24.45 -0.51
CA LEU A 310 -39.45 24.61 0.16
C LEU A 310 -38.88 23.28 0.64
N LEU A 311 -39.73 22.38 1.16
CA LEU A 311 -39.30 21.02 1.54
C LEU A 311 -38.85 20.18 0.34
N SER A 312 -39.50 20.38 -0.82
CA SER A 312 -39.12 19.73 -2.07
C SER A 312 -37.73 20.17 -2.53
N ILE A 313 -37.46 21.48 -2.45
CA ILE A 313 -36.11 22.01 -2.73
C ILE A 313 -35.13 21.44 -1.68
N ALA A 314 -35.48 21.47 -0.39
CA ALA A 314 -34.64 20.92 0.68
C ALA A 314 -34.34 19.43 0.49
N ALA A 315 -35.32 18.62 0.04
CA ALA A 315 -35.12 17.20 -0.23
C ALA A 315 -34.10 16.90 -1.34
N VAL A 316 -33.92 17.82 -2.29
CA VAL A 316 -32.89 17.75 -3.33
C VAL A 316 -31.48 18.02 -2.78
N TYR A 317 -31.34 18.90 -1.79
CA TYR A 317 -30.06 19.15 -1.09
C TYR A 317 -29.66 18.00 -0.19
N GLY A 318 -30.58 17.17 0.23
CA GLY A 318 -30.32 16.04 1.07
C GLY A 318 -30.93 16.13 2.47
N ARG A 319 -30.37 15.37 3.41
CA ARG A 319 -30.87 15.34 4.78
C ARG A 319 -30.64 16.66 5.55
N GLN A 320 -29.52 17.33 5.22
CA GLN A 320 -29.14 18.60 5.86
C GLN A 320 -29.06 19.72 4.80
N PHE A 321 -29.51 20.90 5.17
CA PHE A 321 -29.53 22.09 4.31
C PHE A 321 -29.47 23.34 5.14
N THR A 322 -29.06 24.47 4.51
CA THR A 322 -29.13 25.80 5.17
C THR A 322 -30.23 26.65 4.57
N ALA A 323 -30.79 27.55 5.38
CA ALA A 323 -31.77 28.50 4.89
C ALA A 323 -31.22 29.35 3.72
N ARG A 324 -29.91 29.67 3.71
CA ARG A 324 -29.28 30.43 2.65
C ARG A 324 -29.24 29.66 1.33
N GLU A 325 -28.94 28.35 1.36
CA GLU A 325 -28.94 27.49 0.18
C GLU A 325 -30.32 27.36 -0.43
N ILE A 326 -31.36 27.17 0.44
CA ILE A 326 -32.74 27.11 -0.03
C ILE A 326 -33.21 28.45 -0.59
N ALA A 327 -32.87 29.58 0.03
CA ALA A 327 -33.20 30.91 -0.44
C ALA A 327 -32.61 31.21 -1.81
N ALA A 328 -31.30 30.87 -2.01
CA ALA A 328 -30.63 31.01 -3.30
C ALA A 328 -31.24 30.10 -4.38
N ALA A 329 -31.68 28.87 -4.03
CA ALA A 329 -32.32 27.97 -4.98
C ALA A 329 -33.77 28.33 -5.31
N ALA A 330 -34.50 28.89 -4.34
CA ALA A 330 -35.87 29.38 -4.53
C ALA A 330 -35.95 30.76 -5.21
N ASP A 331 -34.82 31.52 -5.24
CA ASP A 331 -34.73 32.92 -5.65
C ASP A 331 -35.58 33.80 -4.73
N GLU A 332 -35.46 33.58 -3.43
CA GLU A 332 -36.24 34.26 -2.36
C GLU A 332 -35.30 34.84 -1.29
N ASP A 333 -35.86 35.72 -0.42
CA ASP A 333 -35.13 36.21 0.75
C ASP A 333 -35.02 35.14 1.84
N VAL A 334 -33.90 35.12 2.56
CA VAL A 334 -33.65 34.17 3.64
C VAL A 334 -34.74 34.23 4.74
N GLN A 335 -35.23 35.45 5.06
CA GLN A 335 -36.25 35.64 6.07
C GLN A 335 -37.61 35.01 5.63
N GLU A 336 -37.93 35.11 4.34
CA GLU A 336 -39.15 34.49 3.80
C GLU A 336 -39.07 32.95 3.83
N VAL A 337 -37.91 32.38 3.56
CA VAL A 337 -37.66 30.93 3.67
C VAL A 337 -37.77 30.46 5.11
N LEU A 338 -37.18 31.20 6.06
CA LEU A 338 -37.32 30.88 7.50
C LEU A 338 -38.79 30.86 7.95
N THR A 339 -39.54 31.85 7.54
CA THR A 339 -41.00 31.92 7.84
C THR A 339 -41.76 30.78 7.17
N GLY A 340 -41.38 30.42 5.92
CA GLY A 340 -42.01 29.32 5.17
C GLY A 340 -41.77 27.93 5.74
N LEU A 341 -40.61 27.73 6.39
CA LEU A 341 -40.24 26.46 7.04
C LEU A 341 -40.78 26.30 8.47
N GLU A 342 -41.28 27.36 9.12
CA GLU A 342 -41.77 27.33 10.50
C GLU A 342 -42.87 26.26 10.70
N PRO A 343 -43.85 26.07 9.80
CA PRO A 343 -44.84 25.01 9.94
C PRO A 343 -44.21 23.59 9.91
N ALA A 344 -43.15 23.39 9.14
CA ALA A 344 -42.46 22.11 9.07
C ALA A 344 -41.65 21.83 10.35
N LEU A 345 -41.09 22.87 10.98
CA LEU A 345 -40.45 22.78 12.30
C LEU A 345 -41.45 22.40 13.38
N GLN A 346 -42.60 23.09 13.43
CA GLN A 346 -43.67 22.78 14.37
C GLN A 346 -44.25 21.39 14.18
N ALA A 347 -44.39 20.94 12.95
CA ALA A 347 -44.82 19.60 12.62
C ALA A 347 -43.76 18.53 12.89
N GLY A 348 -42.53 18.90 13.25
CA GLY A 348 -41.40 17.96 13.49
C GLY A 348 -40.97 17.19 12.22
N ILE A 349 -41.14 17.77 11.04
CA ILE A 349 -40.66 17.24 9.75
C ILE A 349 -39.20 17.59 9.56
N VAL A 350 -38.82 18.82 9.94
CA VAL A 350 -37.43 19.29 10.01
C VAL A 350 -37.14 19.77 11.44
N GLN A 351 -35.86 19.81 11.77
CA GLN A 351 -35.36 20.34 13.05
C GLN A 351 -34.15 21.22 12.83
N CYS A 352 -33.85 22.15 13.72
CA CYS A 352 -32.64 22.94 13.70
C CYS A 352 -31.44 22.04 14.06
N ASN A 353 -30.32 22.19 13.35
CA ASN A 353 -29.08 21.56 13.73
C ASN A 353 -28.39 22.43 14.79
N ALA A 354 -28.22 21.91 16.01
CA ALA A 354 -27.62 22.64 17.13
C ALA A 354 -26.14 22.98 16.92
N GLU A 355 -25.47 22.24 16.02
CA GLU A 355 -24.03 22.39 15.77
C GLU A 355 -23.68 23.51 14.78
N VAL A 356 -24.62 23.89 13.90
CA VAL A 356 -24.39 24.90 12.86
C VAL A 356 -25.54 25.88 12.79
N ALA A 357 -25.32 27.12 13.18
CA ALA A 357 -26.33 28.17 13.15
C ALA A 357 -26.94 28.38 11.76
N GLY A 358 -28.27 28.34 11.64
CA GLY A 358 -28.98 28.48 10.36
C GLY A 358 -28.99 27.22 9.49
N SER A 359 -28.58 26.07 10.03
CA SER A 359 -28.68 24.77 9.39
C SER A 359 -29.88 23.99 9.92
N TYR A 360 -30.55 23.29 9.00
CA TYR A 360 -31.73 22.45 9.25
C TYR A 360 -31.48 21.03 8.77
N GLN A 361 -32.18 20.08 9.36
CA GLN A 361 -32.15 18.69 8.89
C GLN A 361 -33.53 18.07 8.95
N PHE A 362 -33.84 17.19 8.02
CA PHE A 362 -35.01 16.32 8.14
C PHE A 362 -34.87 15.45 9.38
N THR A 363 -35.93 15.38 10.19
CA THR A 363 -35.92 14.55 11.41
C THR A 363 -35.66 13.09 11.09
N HIS A 364 -36.09 12.66 9.89
CA HIS A 364 -35.86 11.30 9.40
C HIS A 364 -35.51 11.24 7.91
N ALA A 365 -34.57 10.33 7.53
CA ALA A 365 -34.22 10.08 6.13
C ALA A 365 -35.44 9.70 5.29
N LEU A 366 -36.33 8.86 5.81
CA LEU A 366 -37.57 8.46 5.13
C LEU A 366 -38.50 9.62 4.76
N ILE A 367 -38.54 10.69 5.56
CA ILE A 367 -39.36 11.89 5.21
C ILE A 367 -38.78 12.54 3.96
N ARG A 368 -37.44 12.71 3.91
CA ARG A 368 -36.76 13.26 2.75
C ARG A 368 -36.92 12.35 1.53
N GLU A 369 -36.74 11.04 1.68
CA GLU A 369 -36.92 10.06 0.59
C GLU A 369 -38.33 10.11 0.01
N THR A 370 -39.38 10.14 0.86
CA THR A 370 -40.76 10.24 0.42
C THR A 370 -41.00 11.51 -0.41
N ILE A 371 -40.54 12.67 0.07
CA ILE A 371 -40.68 13.95 -0.66
C ILE A 371 -39.91 13.90 -1.99
N TYR A 372 -38.69 13.38 -1.98
CA TYR A 372 -37.84 13.33 -3.18
C TYR A 372 -38.37 12.36 -4.25
N GLU A 373 -38.89 11.20 -3.85
CA GLU A 373 -39.45 10.22 -4.77
C GLU A 373 -40.76 10.66 -5.41
N GLU A 374 -41.58 11.47 -4.71
CA GLU A 374 -42.82 12.07 -5.23
C GLU A 374 -42.57 13.15 -6.28
N LEU A 375 -41.35 13.71 -6.37
CA LEU A 375 -41.01 14.72 -7.38
C LEU A 375 -41.00 14.13 -8.79
N PRO A 376 -41.70 14.74 -9.75
CA PRO A 376 -41.57 14.37 -11.17
C PRO A 376 -40.13 14.47 -11.64
N THR A 377 -39.68 13.58 -12.51
CA THR A 377 -38.31 13.55 -13.02
C THR A 377 -37.83 14.89 -13.59
N SER A 378 -38.69 15.58 -14.35
CA SER A 378 -38.38 16.92 -14.89
C SER A 378 -38.11 17.96 -13.81
N ASP A 379 -38.86 17.89 -12.71
CA ASP A 379 -38.73 18.84 -11.59
C ASP A 379 -37.49 18.52 -10.77
N ARG A 380 -37.21 17.25 -10.52
CA ARG A 380 -35.93 16.82 -9.91
C ARG A 380 -34.72 17.35 -10.65
N LEU A 381 -34.68 17.17 -11.97
CA LEU A 381 -33.58 17.66 -12.80
C LEU A 381 -33.42 19.18 -12.74
N ARG A 382 -34.56 19.92 -12.82
CA ARG A 382 -34.54 21.40 -12.68
C ARG A 382 -34.07 21.85 -11.30
N MET A 383 -34.54 21.19 -10.23
CA MET A 383 -34.12 21.51 -8.87
C MET A 383 -32.65 21.20 -8.62
N HIS A 384 -32.12 20.10 -9.17
CA HIS A 384 -30.68 19.85 -9.13
C HIS A 384 -29.86 20.92 -9.85
N SER A 385 -30.29 21.40 -11.00
CA SER A 385 -29.61 22.51 -11.71
C SER A 385 -29.60 23.79 -10.86
N ARG A 386 -30.76 24.16 -10.27
CA ARG A 386 -30.88 25.33 -9.40
C ARG A 386 -30.05 25.17 -8.10
N ALA A 387 -30.02 23.99 -7.52
CA ALA A 387 -29.22 23.71 -6.36
C ALA A 387 -27.71 23.86 -6.63
N GLY A 388 -27.25 23.40 -7.81
CA GLY A 388 -25.88 23.61 -8.25
C GLY A 388 -25.53 25.11 -8.39
N ASP A 389 -26.41 25.89 -9.07
CA ASP A 389 -26.22 27.33 -9.22
C ASP A 389 -26.25 28.07 -7.88
N ALA A 390 -27.14 27.71 -6.99
CA ALA A 390 -27.23 28.27 -5.64
C ALA A 390 -25.99 28.00 -4.79
N LEU A 391 -25.47 26.75 -4.83
CA LEU A 391 -24.23 26.40 -4.12
C LEU A 391 -23.03 27.21 -4.65
N VAL A 392 -22.92 27.39 -5.96
CA VAL A 392 -21.88 28.24 -6.57
C VAL A 392 -22.00 29.68 -6.08
N SER A 393 -23.21 30.22 -6.00
CA SER A 393 -23.47 31.57 -5.52
C SER A 393 -23.13 31.75 -4.03
N VAL A 394 -23.66 30.85 -3.19
CA VAL A 394 -23.49 30.91 -1.71
C VAL A 394 -22.04 30.73 -1.31
N HIS A 395 -21.29 29.87 -2.02
CA HIS A 395 -19.90 29.57 -1.72
C HIS A 395 -18.92 30.30 -2.65
N SER A 396 -19.31 31.36 -3.34
CA SER A 396 -18.51 32.07 -4.38
C SER A 396 -17.12 32.49 -3.90
N VAL A 397 -16.91 32.78 -2.61
CA VAL A 397 -15.60 33.14 -2.01
C VAL A 397 -14.73 31.92 -1.72
N HIS A 398 -15.35 30.76 -1.43
CA HIS A 398 -14.65 29.53 -1.02
C HIS A 398 -15.42 28.31 -1.52
N LEU A 399 -15.14 27.87 -2.74
CA LEU A 399 -15.88 26.80 -3.41
C LEU A 399 -15.42 25.38 -3.02
N GLU A 400 -14.17 25.24 -2.56
CA GLU A 400 -13.55 23.95 -2.33
C GLU A 400 -14.39 23.00 -1.45
N PRO A 401 -14.97 23.41 -0.31
CA PRO A 401 -15.77 22.53 0.54
C PRO A 401 -17.08 22.08 -0.10
N ALA A 402 -17.56 22.81 -1.12
CA ALA A 402 -18.83 22.55 -1.78
C ALA A 402 -18.67 21.85 -3.15
N LEU A 403 -17.44 21.69 -3.67
CA LEU A 403 -17.19 21.19 -5.02
C LEU A 403 -17.84 19.84 -5.31
N THR A 404 -17.77 18.89 -4.40
CA THR A 404 -18.35 17.55 -4.57
C THR A 404 -19.87 17.61 -4.66
N ARG A 405 -20.52 18.46 -3.83
CA ARG A 405 -21.99 18.70 -3.87
C ARG A 405 -22.38 19.38 -5.17
N ILE A 406 -21.65 20.41 -5.60
CA ILE A 406 -21.90 21.13 -6.85
C ILE A 406 -21.78 20.16 -8.03
N ALA A 407 -20.70 19.35 -8.07
CA ALA A 407 -20.48 18.35 -9.10
C ALA A 407 -21.61 17.30 -9.16
N HIS A 408 -22.09 16.85 -7.97
CA HIS A 408 -23.21 15.93 -7.89
C HIS A 408 -24.49 16.53 -8.50
N HIS A 409 -24.86 17.75 -8.11
CA HIS A 409 -26.09 18.40 -8.62
C HIS A 409 -26.02 18.67 -10.12
N TYR A 410 -24.90 19.15 -10.64
CA TYR A 410 -24.77 19.36 -12.09
C TYR A 410 -24.73 18.05 -12.89
N HIS A 411 -24.12 16.99 -12.34
CA HIS A 411 -24.15 15.67 -12.99
C HIS A 411 -25.57 15.12 -13.04
N ALA A 412 -26.34 15.22 -11.94
CA ALA A 412 -27.73 14.79 -11.89
C ALA A 412 -28.61 15.57 -12.89
N ALA A 413 -28.31 16.87 -13.10
CA ALA A 413 -29.04 17.74 -14.03
C ALA A 413 -28.47 17.75 -15.45
N ALA A 414 -27.42 16.98 -15.76
CA ALA A 414 -26.68 17.07 -17.04
C ALA A 414 -27.56 16.84 -18.28
N SER A 415 -28.63 16.05 -18.16
CA SER A 415 -29.59 15.81 -19.27
C SER A 415 -30.48 17.01 -19.64
N LEU A 416 -30.46 18.10 -18.84
CA LEU A 416 -31.18 19.37 -19.16
C LEU A 416 -30.42 20.32 -20.09
N GLY A 417 -29.27 19.91 -20.65
CA GLY A 417 -28.57 20.68 -21.68
C GLY A 417 -27.44 21.60 -21.17
N ASN A 418 -26.85 21.31 -20.00
CA ASN A 418 -25.67 22.03 -19.53
C ASN A 418 -24.50 21.10 -19.14
N PRO A 419 -24.01 20.26 -20.10
CA PRO A 419 -22.97 19.27 -19.87
C PRO A 419 -21.65 19.92 -19.46
N ASP A 420 -21.35 21.12 -19.95
CA ASP A 420 -20.10 21.83 -19.64
C ASP A 420 -19.94 22.11 -18.15
N LYS A 421 -20.99 22.57 -17.45
CA LYS A 421 -20.94 22.77 -16.00
C LYS A 421 -20.69 21.45 -15.27
N ALA A 422 -21.41 20.38 -15.68
CA ALA A 422 -21.24 19.05 -15.06
C ALA A 422 -19.79 18.55 -15.21
N VAL A 423 -19.19 18.67 -16.41
CA VAL A 423 -17.80 18.26 -16.66
C VAL A 423 -16.82 19.13 -15.89
N VAL A 424 -16.97 20.47 -15.93
CA VAL A 424 -16.03 21.39 -15.26
C VAL A 424 -16.01 21.15 -13.75
N PHE A 425 -17.18 21.02 -13.12
CA PHE A 425 -17.21 20.82 -11.66
C PHE A 425 -16.86 19.39 -11.26
N ALA A 426 -17.12 18.38 -12.09
CA ALA A 426 -16.63 17.02 -11.88
C ALA A 426 -15.09 17.00 -11.90
N LEU A 427 -14.44 17.67 -12.86
CA LEU A 427 -12.98 17.77 -12.91
C LEU A 427 -12.39 18.55 -11.72
N ARG A 428 -13.01 19.66 -11.31
CA ARG A 428 -12.57 20.40 -10.11
C ARG A 428 -12.72 19.58 -8.82
N ALA A 429 -13.80 18.81 -8.70
CA ALA A 429 -13.99 17.91 -7.56
C ALA A 429 -12.98 16.75 -7.58
N ALA A 430 -12.68 16.19 -8.76
CA ALA A 430 -11.63 15.19 -8.93
C ALA A 430 -10.25 15.75 -8.54
N ASP A 431 -9.94 16.97 -8.97
CA ASP A 431 -8.69 17.65 -8.63
C ASP A 431 -8.55 17.86 -7.11
N SER A 432 -9.61 18.31 -6.46
CA SER A 432 -9.67 18.43 -5.00
C SER A 432 -9.48 17.09 -4.31
N ALA A 433 -10.10 16.02 -4.81
CA ALA A 433 -9.94 14.66 -4.28
C ALA A 433 -8.49 14.15 -4.46
N VAL A 434 -7.86 14.41 -5.61
CA VAL A 434 -6.44 14.08 -5.86
C VAL A 434 -5.52 14.83 -4.88
N HIS A 435 -5.78 16.11 -4.61
CA HIS A 435 -5.01 16.88 -3.63
C HIS A 435 -5.12 16.34 -2.19
N MET A 436 -6.26 15.71 -1.88
CA MET A 436 -6.49 15.02 -0.60
C MET A 436 -6.09 13.52 -0.65
N TYR A 437 -5.45 13.07 -1.71
CA TYR A 437 -5.06 11.66 -1.94
C TYR A 437 -6.24 10.66 -1.92
N ALA A 438 -7.44 11.13 -2.18
CA ALA A 438 -8.68 10.36 -2.26
C ALA A 438 -8.93 9.90 -3.71
N TYR A 439 -8.08 9.02 -4.23
CA TYR A 439 -8.11 8.61 -5.64
C TYR A 439 -9.36 7.82 -6.01
N GLU A 440 -9.95 7.10 -5.06
CA GLU A 440 -11.22 6.38 -5.25
C GLU A 440 -12.35 7.38 -5.59
N ASP A 441 -12.39 8.51 -4.89
CA ASP A 441 -13.38 9.57 -5.15
C ASP A 441 -13.06 10.34 -6.43
N ALA A 442 -11.77 10.58 -6.71
CA ALA A 442 -11.34 11.14 -7.99
C ALA A 442 -11.82 10.27 -9.17
N LEU A 443 -11.70 8.94 -9.09
CA LEU A 443 -12.21 8.02 -10.10
C LEU A 443 -13.70 8.16 -10.32
N LEU A 444 -14.49 8.31 -9.24
CA LEU A 444 -15.94 8.53 -9.34
C LEU A 444 -16.26 9.81 -10.14
N HIS A 445 -15.52 10.89 -9.87
CA HIS A 445 -15.71 12.16 -10.60
C HIS A 445 -15.23 12.07 -12.04
N TYR A 446 -14.13 11.36 -12.35
CA TYR A 446 -13.69 11.10 -13.72
C TYR A 446 -14.72 10.26 -14.47
N ASP A 447 -15.31 9.22 -13.86
CA ASP A 447 -16.36 8.41 -14.47
C ASP A 447 -17.60 9.25 -14.80
N ARG A 448 -18.03 10.15 -13.90
CA ARG A 448 -19.15 11.09 -14.15
C ARG A 448 -18.85 12.06 -15.31
N ALA A 449 -17.60 12.56 -15.40
CA ALA A 449 -17.19 13.44 -16.49
C ALA A 449 -17.20 12.69 -17.84
N ILE A 450 -16.66 11.46 -17.87
CA ILE A 450 -16.67 10.59 -19.06
C ILE A 450 -18.10 10.30 -19.49
N GLU A 451 -18.97 9.84 -18.57
CA GLU A 451 -20.37 9.54 -18.86
C GLU A 451 -21.11 10.75 -19.43
N THR A 452 -20.87 11.95 -18.90
CA THR A 452 -21.49 13.18 -19.40
C THR A 452 -21.00 13.51 -20.80
N LEU A 453 -19.68 13.45 -21.07
CA LEU A 453 -19.10 13.75 -22.39
C LEU A 453 -19.53 12.74 -23.45
N GLU A 454 -19.60 11.45 -23.11
CA GLU A 454 -19.99 10.40 -24.05
C GLU A 454 -21.50 10.44 -24.39
N ARG A 455 -22.35 10.69 -23.38
CA ARG A 455 -23.79 10.82 -23.56
C ARG A 455 -24.18 11.96 -24.49
N ASP A 456 -23.47 13.09 -24.40
CA ASP A 456 -23.75 14.27 -25.25
C ASP A 456 -23.10 14.19 -26.65
N GLY A 457 -22.50 13.04 -27.00
CA GLY A 457 -21.86 12.82 -28.29
C GLY A 457 -20.56 13.59 -28.51
N LEU A 458 -19.93 14.12 -27.40
CA LEU A 458 -18.69 14.89 -27.44
C LEU A 458 -17.46 13.98 -27.56
N MET A 459 -17.53 13.00 -28.46
CA MET A 459 -16.46 11.98 -28.63
C MET A 459 -15.15 12.56 -29.16
N HIS A 460 -15.19 13.74 -29.75
CA HIS A 460 -14.03 14.48 -30.26
C HIS A 460 -13.61 15.65 -29.34
N ASP A 461 -14.09 15.68 -28.10
CA ASP A 461 -13.69 16.69 -27.13
C ASP A 461 -12.33 16.34 -26.51
N GLU A 462 -11.41 17.28 -26.52
CA GLU A 462 -10.07 17.15 -25.92
C GLU A 462 -10.15 16.80 -24.43
N ARG A 463 -11.18 17.31 -23.74
CA ARG A 463 -11.41 17.02 -22.33
C ARG A 463 -11.59 15.52 -22.08
N LEU A 464 -12.28 14.80 -22.98
CA LEU A 464 -12.47 13.36 -22.84
C LEU A 464 -11.14 12.61 -22.82
N ALA A 465 -10.22 12.91 -23.73
CA ALA A 465 -8.88 12.30 -23.74
C ALA A 465 -8.10 12.63 -22.45
N ARG A 466 -8.15 13.89 -22.00
CA ARG A 466 -7.51 14.32 -20.74
C ARG A 466 -8.06 13.58 -19.52
N VAL A 467 -9.38 13.39 -19.44
CA VAL A 467 -10.01 12.67 -18.33
C VAL A 467 -9.57 11.21 -18.30
N TYR A 468 -9.46 10.54 -19.46
CA TYR A 468 -8.94 9.18 -19.53
C TYR A 468 -7.48 9.09 -19.05
N ILE A 469 -6.64 10.09 -19.38
CA ILE A 469 -5.24 10.17 -18.88
C ILE A 469 -5.25 10.29 -17.34
N LEU A 470 -6.01 11.25 -16.79
CA LEU A 470 -6.09 11.49 -15.36
C LEU A 470 -6.66 10.28 -14.59
N LYS A 471 -7.67 9.61 -15.17
CA LYS A 471 -8.22 8.35 -14.62
C LYS A 471 -7.17 7.24 -14.61
N GLY A 472 -6.39 7.10 -15.68
CA GLY A 472 -5.29 6.13 -15.78
C GLY A 472 -4.24 6.38 -14.70
N LEU A 473 -3.87 7.64 -14.45
CA LEU A 473 -2.93 8.02 -13.38
C LEU A 473 -3.50 7.73 -11.99
N ALA A 474 -4.77 8.04 -11.73
CA ALA A 474 -5.43 7.74 -10.46
C ALA A 474 -5.45 6.23 -10.18
N LEU A 475 -5.73 5.38 -11.19
CA LEU A 475 -5.67 3.93 -11.09
C LEU A 475 -4.25 3.41 -10.78
N LYS A 476 -3.23 4.02 -11.39
CA LYS A 476 -1.83 3.71 -11.09
C LYS A 476 -1.51 4.00 -9.61
N HIS A 477 -1.93 5.15 -9.10
CA HIS A 477 -1.75 5.53 -7.70
C HIS A 477 -2.49 4.61 -6.72
N LEU A 478 -3.55 3.94 -7.16
CA LEU A 478 -4.24 2.90 -6.39
C LEU A 478 -3.59 1.50 -6.50
N GLY A 479 -2.45 1.38 -7.19
CA GLY A 479 -1.79 0.10 -7.44
C GLY A 479 -2.54 -0.80 -8.46
N GLN A 480 -3.57 -0.29 -9.14
CA GLN A 480 -4.36 -1.03 -10.12
C GLN A 480 -3.71 -0.94 -11.52
N VAL A 481 -2.44 -1.36 -11.61
CA VAL A 481 -1.59 -1.15 -12.80
C VAL A 481 -2.22 -1.69 -14.09
N ARG A 482 -2.82 -2.88 -14.07
CA ARG A 482 -3.45 -3.47 -15.26
C ARG A 482 -4.60 -2.61 -15.76
N ARG A 483 -5.51 -2.18 -14.88
CA ARG A 483 -6.62 -1.29 -15.23
C ARG A 483 -6.13 0.09 -15.69
N SER A 484 -5.06 0.59 -15.08
CA SER A 484 -4.42 1.84 -15.52
C SER A 484 -3.95 1.75 -16.97
N ILE A 485 -3.27 0.65 -17.34
CA ILE A 485 -2.82 0.41 -18.71
C ILE A 485 -4.01 0.36 -19.70
N ASP A 486 -5.06 -0.36 -19.36
CA ASP A 486 -6.26 -0.46 -20.22
C ASP A 486 -6.89 0.92 -20.47
N VAL A 487 -7.01 1.74 -19.44
CA VAL A 487 -7.55 3.11 -19.52
C VAL A 487 -6.61 4.05 -20.28
N LEU A 488 -5.30 3.95 -20.11
CA LEU A 488 -4.32 4.73 -20.86
C LEU A 488 -4.29 4.34 -22.35
N LEU A 489 -4.49 3.07 -22.68
CA LEU A 489 -4.64 2.63 -24.09
C LEU A 489 -5.90 3.23 -24.73
N GLU A 490 -7.00 3.34 -23.98
CA GLU A 490 -8.18 4.07 -24.47
C GLU A 490 -7.89 5.55 -24.67
N ALA A 491 -7.14 6.19 -23.74
CA ALA A 491 -6.66 7.57 -23.94
C ALA A 491 -5.82 7.72 -25.21
N VAL A 492 -4.94 6.75 -25.54
CA VAL A 492 -4.19 6.73 -26.82
C VAL A 492 -5.14 6.74 -28.01
N ASN A 493 -6.19 5.91 -28.01
CA ASN A 493 -7.17 5.87 -29.09
C ASN A 493 -7.87 7.22 -29.27
N ARG A 494 -8.29 7.85 -28.16
CA ARG A 494 -8.94 9.16 -28.17
C ARG A 494 -8.02 10.27 -28.68
N THR A 495 -6.77 10.31 -28.21
CA THR A 495 -5.77 11.33 -28.67
C THR A 495 -5.44 11.19 -30.16
N ARG A 496 -5.42 9.96 -30.70
CA ARG A 496 -5.24 9.72 -32.14
C ARG A 496 -6.40 10.26 -32.96
N VAL A 497 -7.63 10.04 -32.52
CA VAL A 497 -8.84 10.56 -33.18
C VAL A 497 -8.87 12.09 -33.19
N LEU A 498 -8.39 12.72 -32.10
CA LEU A 498 -8.25 14.17 -31.96
C LEU A 498 -7.13 14.77 -32.83
N GLY A 499 -6.14 13.96 -33.21
CA GLY A 499 -4.94 14.46 -33.90
C GLY A 499 -4.02 15.33 -33.01
N SER A 500 -4.19 15.30 -31.69
CA SER A 500 -3.37 16.07 -30.74
C SER A 500 -2.07 15.35 -30.43
N ALA A 501 -0.98 15.80 -31.05
CA ALA A 501 0.35 15.24 -30.83
C ALA A 501 0.86 15.45 -29.39
N GLU A 502 0.53 16.59 -28.75
CA GLU A 502 0.96 16.90 -27.39
C GLU A 502 0.32 15.94 -26.37
N LEU A 503 -1.00 15.76 -26.44
CA LEU A 503 -1.70 14.80 -25.57
C LEU A 503 -1.28 13.36 -25.84
N LEU A 504 -1.00 13.02 -27.10
CA LEU A 504 -0.48 11.68 -27.44
C LEU A 504 0.87 11.44 -26.77
N VAL A 505 1.76 12.42 -26.78
CA VAL A 505 3.05 12.32 -26.09
C VAL A 505 2.88 12.16 -24.57
N ASP A 506 1.98 12.93 -23.95
CA ASP A 506 1.73 12.85 -22.51
C ASP A 506 1.24 11.45 -22.12
N VAL A 507 0.24 10.91 -22.82
CA VAL A 507 -0.26 9.57 -22.50
C VAL A 507 0.79 8.47 -22.75
N LEU A 508 1.58 8.59 -23.82
CA LEU A 508 2.65 7.63 -24.12
C LEU A 508 3.78 7.67 -23.09
N MET A 509 4.11 8.85 -22.55
CA MET A 509 5.06 9.00 -21.46
C MET A 509 4.57 8.29 -20.19
N PHE A 510 3.31 8.51 -19.79
CA PHE A 510 2.74 7.85 -18.64
C PHE A 510 2.59 6.33 -18.82
N LEU A 511 2.25 5.88 -20.02
CA LEU A 511 2.20 4.46 -20.35
C LEU A 511 3.58 3.81 -20.27
N ALA A 512 4.62 4.48 -20.78
CA ALA A 512 6.01 4.03 -20.69
C ALA A 512 6.49 3.90 -19.24
N MET A 513 6.14 4.86 -18.38
CA MET A 513 6.50 4.84 -16.95
C MET A 513 5.65 3.86 -16.13
N SER A 514 4.55 3.33 -16.68
CA SER A 514 3.63 2.43 -15.96
C SER A 514 3.85 0.94 -16.26
N SER A 515 4.55 0.58 -17.36
CA SER A 515 4.76 -0.81 -17.72
C SER A 515 6.14 -1.04 -18.35
N SER A 516 6.88 -2.03 -17.84
CA SER A 516 8.21 -2.37 -18.34
C SER A 516 8.22 -3.19 -19.64
N HIS A 517 7.18 -3.99 -19.93
CA HIS A 517 7.27 -4.99 -21.03
C HIS A 517 6.16 -4.93 -22.08
N VAL A 518 4.91 -4.69 -21.72
CA VAL A 518 3.77 -4.78 -22.67
C VAL A 518 3.70 -3.58 -23.61
N ALA A 519 4.24 -2.45 -23.20
CA ALA A 519 4.05 -1.17 -23.89
C ALA A 519 5.06 -0.90 -25.02
N GLN A 520 6.27 -1.50 -24.98
CA GLN A 520 7.37 -1.06 -25.85
C GLN A 520 7.06 -1.25 -27.35
N GLN A 521 6.48 -2.37 -27.75
CA GLN A 521 6.18 -2.64 -29.16
C GLN A 521 5.08 -1.74 -29.71
N HIS A 522 4.15 -1.29 -28.84
CA HIS A 522 3.02 -0.43 -29.22
C HIS A 522 3.34 1.07 -29.13
N ILE A 523 4.24 1.46 -28.23
CA ILE A 523 4.57 2.88 -27.97
C ILE A 523 5.41 3.48 -29.11
N LEU A 524 6.42 2.74 -29.62
CA LEU A 524 7.38 3.29 -30.60
C LEU A 524 6.74 3.82 -31.89
N PRO A 525 5.85 3.07 -32.59
CA PRO A 525 5.22 3.59 -33.79
C PRO A 525 4.37 4.84 -33.53
N LEU A 526 3.75 4.92 -32.35
CA LEU A 526 2.93 6.06 -31.94
C LEU A 526 3.79 7.29 -31.59
N LEU A 527 4.94 7.09 -30.97
CA LEU A 527 5.91 8.18 -30.72
C LEU A 527 6.50 8.69 -32.01
N ASP A 528 6.85 7.81 -32.94
CA ASP A 528 7.34 8.21 -34.28
C ASP A 528 6.26 9.03 -34.99
N HIS A 529 5.00 8.61 -34.95
CA HIS A 529 3.90 9.37 -35.49
C HIS A 529 3.73 10.74 -34.82
N ALA A 530 3.74 10.79 -33.47
CA ALA A 530 3.64 12.05 -32.71
C ALA A 530 4.79 13.01 -33.08
N LEU A 531 6.02 12.53 -33.22
CA LEU A 531 7.18 13.33 -33.60
C LEU A 531 7.06 13.88 -35.03
N THR A 532 6.36 13.20 -35.95
CA THR A 532 6.09 13.74 -37.29
C THR A 532 5.04 14.87 -37.30
N LEU A 533 4.14 14.85 -36.30
CA LEU A 533 3.11 15.89 -36.15
C LEU A 533 3.63 17.12 -35.35
N LEU A 534 4.61 16.93 -34.49
CA LEU A 534 5.22 18.02 -33.72
C LEU A 534 6.15 18.87 -34.60
N PRO A 535 6.12 20.20 -34.45
CA PRO A 535 7.07 21.07 -35.15
C PRO A 535 8.52 20.71 -34.82
N ASP A 536 9.43 20.86 -35.80
CA ASP A 536 10.87 20.61 -35.60
C ASP A 536 11.56 21.79 -34.94
N VAL A 537 11.04 22.19 -33.77
CA VAL A 537 11.55 23.26 -32.91
C VAL A 537 11.54 22.80 -31.47
N ASP A 538 12.31 23.48 -30.62
CA ASP A 538 12.34 23.23 -29.20
C ASP A 538 10.93 23.40 -28.62
N SER A 539 10.43 22.34 -27.99
CA SER A 539 9.14 22.34 -27.30
C SER A 539 9.11 21.32 -26.17
N VAL A 540 8.24 21.57 -25.19
CA VAL A 540 8.02 20.66 -24.05
C VAL A 540 7.58 19.28 -24.53
N ALA A 541 6.62 19.22 -25.48
CA ALA A 541 6.13 17.95 -26.02
C ALA A 541 7.23 17.18 -26.76
N ARG A 542 8.07 17.86 -27.55
CA ARG A 542 9.16 17.21 -28.26
C ARG A 542 10.24 16.68 -27.30
N ALA A 543 10.59 17.42 -26.25
CA ALA A 543 11.53 16.94 -25.22
C ALA A 543 11.01 15.67 -24.53
N LYS A 544 9.72 15.67 -24.12
CA LYS A 544 9.05 14.50 -23.55
C LYS A 544 9.03 13.31 -24.52
N ALA A 545 8.71 13.55 -25.78
CA ALA A 545 8.67 12.51 -26.82
C ALA A 545 10.03 11.85 -27.05
N LEU A 546 11.11 12.65 -27.13
CA LEU A 546 12.49 12.15 -27.30
C LEU A 546 12.94 11.35 -26.08
N ALA A 547 12.69 11.83 -24.86
CA ALA A 547 13.02 11.10 -23.63
C ALA A 547 12.26 9.77 -23.54
N THR A 548 10.95 9.78 -23.86
CA THR A 548 10.11 8.59 -23.87
C THR A 548 10.55 7.60 -24.95
N ARG A 549 10.93 8.09 -26.12
CA ARG A 549 11.47 7.27 -27.23
C ARG A 549 12.79 6.60 -26.84
N ALA A 550 13.72 7.34 -26.21
CA ALA A 550 14.97 6.77 -25.73
C ALA A 550 14.72 5.61 -24.76
N PHE A 551 13.79 5.79 -23.80
CA PHE A 551 13.39 4.76 -22.88
C PHE A 551 12.72 3.56 -23.57
N ALA A 552 11.78 3.80 -24.50
CA ALA A 552 11.07 2.74 -25.22
C ALA A 552 11.99 1.91 -26.13
N GLN A 553 13.07 2.50 -26.63
CA GLN A 553 14.06 1.83 -27.50
C GLN A 553 15.19 1.10 -26.75
N ARG A 554 15.27 1.22 -25.41
CA ARG A 554 16.43 0.75 -24.60
C ARG A 554 16.81 -0.71 -24.81
N THR A 555 15.86 -1.57 -25.19
CA THR A 555 16.08 -3.00 -25.42
C THR A 555 16.22 -3.38 -26.90
N LEU A 556 15.88 -2.48 -27.83
CA LEU A 556 15.74 -2.76 -29.26
C LEU A 556 16.78 -2.06 -30.14
N ALA A 557 17.24 -0.85 -29.74
CA ALA A 557 18.10 -0.02 -30.58
C ALA A 557 19.59 -0.18 -30.24
N ASP A 558 20.45 0.30 -31.17
CA ASP A 558 21.86 0.50 -30.92
C ASP A 558 22.07 1.47 -29.73
N LYS A 559 22.96 1.07 -28.83
CA LYS A 559 23.29 1.81 -27.61
C LYS A 559 23.74 3.24 -27.86
N SER A 560 24.50 3.49 -28.92
CA SER A 560 24.95 4.82 -29.32
C SER A 560 23.81 5.72 -29.73
N ARG A 561 22.78 5.18 -30.38
CA ARG A 561 21.57 5.91 -30.76
C ARG A 561 20.74 6.33 -29.56
N ILE A 562 20.67 5.46 -28.53
CA ILE A 562 19.96 5.78 -27.27
C ILE A 562 20.66 6.95 -26.57
N GLN A 563 21.98 6.96 -26.49
CA GLN A 563 22.75 8.05 -25.89
C GLN A 563 22.50 9.38 -26.60
N LEU A 564 22.50 9.39 -27.95
CA LEU A 564 22.21 10.59 -28.73
C LEU A 564 20.80 11.12 -28.46
N LEU A 565 19.78 10.24 -28.39
CA LEU A 565 18.41 10.63 -28.08
C LEU A 565 18.28 11.20 -26.67
N VAL A 566 19.00 10.62 -25.69
CA VAL A 566 19.03 11.13 -24.31
C VAL A 566 19.67 12.53 -24.28
N ASP A 567 20.80 12.73 -24.95
CA ASP A 567 21.50 14.02 -24.97
C ASP A 567 20.65 15.11 -25.64
N GLU A 568 19.99 14.78 -26.77
CA GLU A 568 19.04 15.69 -27.45
C GLU A 568 17.84 16.05 -26.56
N ALA A 569 17.21 15.05 -25.95
CA ALA A 569 16.05 15.24 -25.08
C ALA A 569 16.40 16.13 -23.87
N LEU A 570 17.51 15.85 -23.18
CA LEU A 570 17.92 16.61 -22.01
C LEU A 570 18.40 18.03 -22.37
N ALA A 571 19.10 18.20 -23.49
CA ALA A 571 19.50 19.52 -23.98
C ALA A 571 18.26 20.40 -24.26
N MET A 572 17.23 19.83 -24.92
CA MET A 572 15.97 20.51 -25.16
C MET A 572 15.21 20.76 -23.86
N ALA A 573 15.12 19.79 -22.96
CA ALA A 573 14.43 19.95 -21.67
C ALA A 573 15.07 21.07 -20.81
N ARG A 574 16.38 21.23 -20.85
CA ARG A 574 17.06 22.35 -20.15
C ARG A 574 16.68 23.71 -20.69
N ARG A 575 16.37 23.82 -22.00
CA ARG A 575 16.01 25.10 -22.65
C ARG A 575 14.55 25.49 -22.51
N CYS A 576 13.62 24.53 -22.54
CA CYS A 576 12.20 24.84 -22.67
C CYS A 576 11.28 24.27 -21.58
N CYS A 577 11.76 23.39 -20.68
CA CYS A 577 10.90 22.74 -19.71
C CYS A 577 11.03 23.36 -18.30
N ASP A 578 9.93 23.33 -17.54
CA ASP A 578 9.94 23.61 -16.11
C ASP A 578 10.69 22.52 -15.32
N ALA A 579 10.93 22.75 -14.04
CA ALA A 579 11.69 21.84 -13.20
C ALA A 579 11.02 20.46 -13.08
N MET A 580 9.70 20.39 -13.04
CA MET A 580 8.95 19.14 -12.91
C MET A 580 9.08 18.28 -14.18
N THR A 581 8.86 18.88 -15.34
CA THR A 581 9.02 18.21 -16.64
C THR A 581 10.47 17.78 -16.87
N ARG A 582 11.44 18.62 -16.45
CA ARG A 582 12.87 18.25 -16.48
C ARG A 582 13.14 17.00 -15.64
N CYS A 583 12.61 16.91 -14.42
CA CYS A 583 12.75 15.71 -13.60
C CYS A 583 12.25 14.44 -14.33
N ALA A 584 11.08 14.50 -14.95
CA ALA A 584 10.56 13.38 -15.73
C ALA A 584 11.47 12.98 -16.90
N CYS A 585 12.04 13.97 -17.61
CA CYS A 585 13.00 13.71 -18.68
C CYS A 585 14.31 13.10 -18.15
N TYR A 586 14.82 13.56 -17.01
CA TYR A 586 16.01 12.98 -16.36
C TYR A 586 15.76 11.55 -15.90
N GLN A 587 14.61 11.26 -15.29
CA GLN A 587 14.21 9.94 -14.88
C GLN A 587 14.19 8.98 -16.07
N LEU A 588 13.47 9.33 -17.15
CA LEU A 588 13.41 8.53 -18.37
C LEU A 588 14.81 8.33 -19.00
N ALA A 589 15.67 9.36 -18.97
CA ALA A 589 17.03 9.29 -19.48
C ALA A 589 17.90 8.28 -18.68
N VAL A 590 17.88 8.35 -17.35
CA VAL A 590 18.59 7.39 -16.49
C VAL A 590 18.08 5.98 -16.74
N MET A 591 16.76 5.79 -16.79
CA MET A 591 16.13 4.50 -17.09
C MET A 591 16.50 3.97 -18.51
N ALA A 592 16.57 4.86 -19.52
CA ALA A 592 16.93 4.48 -20.89
C ALA A 592 18.37 3.97 -21.02
N LEU A 593 19.27 4.49 -20.17
CA LEU A 593 20.70 4.13 -20.19
C LEU A 593 20.99 2.90 -19.31
N ARG A 594 20.04 2.41 -18.50
CA ARG A 594 20.24 1.19 -17.70
C ARG A 594 20.35 -0.06 -18.57
N GLY A 595 20.93 -1.12 -18.02
CA GLY A 595 21.22 -2.35 -18.76
C GLY A 595 22.37 -2.23 -19.79
N ASN A 596 23.03 -1.08 -19.87
CA ASN A 596 24.23 -0.86 -20.65
C ASN A 596 25.44 -0.51 -19.76
N ALA A 597 26.38 -1.40 -19.66
CA ALA A 597 27.56 -1.27 -18.81
C ALA A 597 28.37 0.02 -19.07
N GLU A 598 28.51 0.41 -20.34
CA GLU A 598 29.35 1.55 -20.78
C GLU A 598 28.75 2.91 -20.32
N THR A 599 27.46 2.93 -19.94
CA THR A 599 26.76 4.16 -19.56
C THR A 599 26.77 4.45 -18.06
N LEU A 600 27.35 3.60 -17.23
CA LEU A 600 27.33 3.75 -15.78
C LEU A 600 27.92 5.10 -15.34
N HIS A 601 29.07 5.49 -15.87
CA HIS A 601 29.66 6.80 -15.57
C HIS A 601 28.76 7.97 -15.97
N ARG A 602 28.12 7.88 -17.14
CA ARG A 602 27.14 8.90 -17.60
C ARG A 602 25.90 8.94 -16.69
N ARG A 603 25.39 7.78 -16.25
CA ARG A 603 24.24 7.69 -15.34
C ARG A 603 24.54 8.30 -13.95
N LEU A 604 25.75 8.10 -13.44
CA LEU A 604 26.20 8.74 -12.20
C LEU A 604 26.11 10.28 -12.31
N LEU A 605 26.64 10.86 -13.39
CA LEU A 605 26.59 12.31 -13.62
C LEU A 605 25.15 12.81 -13.79
N LEU A 606 24.33 12.12 -14.58
CA LEU A 606 22.92 12.47 -14.78
C LEU A 606 22.10 12.36 -13.50
N GLY A 607 22.40 11.41 -12.62
CA GLY A 607 21.79 11.27 -11.32
C GLY A 607 22.07 12.48 -10.40
N GLU A 608 23.32 12.97 -10.38
CA GLU A 608 23.67 14.20 -9.65
C GLU A 608 22.90 15.42 -10.20
N GLU A 609 22.87 15.58 -11.54
CA GLU A 609 22.09 16.64 -12.16
C GLU A 609 20.59 16.53 -11.86
N HIS A 610 20.03 15.29 -11.86
CA HIS A 610 18.63 15.03 -11.51
C HIS A 610 18.32 15.49 -10.08
N ILE A 611 19.20 15.18 -9.12
CA ILE A 611 19.06 15.63 -7.73
C ILE A 611 19.01 17.16 -7.64
N VAL A 612 19.89 17.87 -8.38
CA VAL A 612 19.89 19.34 -8.40
C VAL A 612 18.58 19.89 -8.97
N VAL A 613 18.09 19.33 -10.08
CA VAL A 613 16.82 19.74 -10.69
C VAL A 613 15.64 19.44 -9.76
N ALA A 614 15.61 18.28 -9.12
CA ALA A 614 14.56 17.88 -8.18
C ALA A 614 14.51 18.81 -6.95
N ARG A 615 15.64 19.24 -6.43
CA ARG A 615 15.71 20.28 -5.37
C ARG A 615 15.08 21.59 -5.83
N SER A 616 15.32 22.02 -7.09
CA SER A 616 14.74 23.26 -7.62
C SER A 616 13.23 23.17 -7.86
N ALA A 617 12.68 21.95 -7.99
CA ALA A 617 11.24 21.72 -8.10
C ALA A 617 10.51 21.82 -6.76
N SER A 618 11.23 21.95 -5.63
CA SER A 618 10.68 22.04 -4.27
C SER A 618 9.72 20.90 -3.91
N SER A 619 9.88 19.73 -4.56
CA SER A 619 9.10 18.53 -4.31
C SER A 619 9.98 17.47 -3.65
N ALA A 620 9.65 17.13 -2.42
CA ALA A 620 10.36 16.08 -1.68
C ALA A 620 10.24 14.70 -2.35
N GLU A 621 9.13 14.45 -3.06
CA GLU A 621 8.87 13.22 -3.80
C GLU A 621 9.78 13.07 -5.03
N LEU A 622 9.90 14.14 -5.83
CA LEU A 622 10.83 14.13 -6.98
C LEU A 622 12.29 14.00 -6.52
N LEU A 623 12.61 14.58 -5.37
CA LEU A 623 13.93 14.44 -4.78
C LEU A 623 14.18 13.00 -4.28
N ALA A 624 13.20 12.37 -3.64
CA ALA A 624 13.28 10.98 -3.21
C ALA A 624 13.43 10.02 -4.41
N GLU A 625 12.69 10.27 -5.50
CA GLU A 625 12.83 9.52 -6.75
C GLU A 625 14.24 9.68 -7.35
N ALA A 626 14.77 10.90 -7.37
CA ALA A 626 16.14 11.15 -7.83
C ALA A 626 17.18 10.42 -6.96
N TYR A 627 16.98 10.39 -5.64
CA TYR A 627 17.83 9.62 -4.72
C TYR A 627 17.75 8.11 -4.97
N HIS A 628 16.56 7.58 -5.24
CA HIS A 628 16.39 6.17 -5.58
C HIS A 628 17.24 5.76 -6.79
N TRP A 629 17.16 6.50 -7.89
CA TRP A 629 17.92 6.19 -9.10
C TRP A 629 19.44 6.37 -8.91
N GLN A 630 19.86 7.36 -8.14
CA GLN A 630 21.26 7.56 -7.83
C GLN A 630 21.82 6.50 -6.87
N ALA A 631 21.02 6.03 -5.90
CA ALA A 631 21.38 4.91 -5.03
C ALA A 631 21.69 3.63 -5.82
N LEU A 632 20.87 3.34 -6.84
CA LEU A 632 21.12 2.21 -7.74
C LEU A 632 22.43 2.39 -8.54
N ASN A 633 22.73 3.58 -9.03
CA ASN A 633 23.98 3.87 -9.73
C ASN A 633 25.21 3.68 -8.81
N TYR A 634 25.13 4.14 -7.55
CA TYR A 634 26.20 3.93 -6.58
C TYR A 634 26.39 2.46 -6.21
N LEU A 635 25.30 1.69 -6.09
CA LEU A 635 25.38 0.24 -5.90
C LEU A 635 26.08 -0.43 -7.09
N GLU A 636 25.66 -0.15 -8.33
CA GLU A 636 26.22 -0.74 -9.53
C GLU A 636 27.70 -0.39 -9.74
N SER A 637 28.13 0.81 -9.30
CA SER A 637 29.55 1.24 -9.35
C SER A 637 30.39 0.81 -8.16
N GLY A 638 29.78 0.22 -7.12
CA GLY A 638 30.48 -0.14 -5.88
C GLY A 638 30.86 1.03 -4.98
N GLN A 639 30.26 2.23 -5.19
CA GLN A 639 30.53 3.45 -4.41
C GLN A 639 29.68 3.48 -3.14
N LEU A 640 29.95 2.58 -2.18
CA LEU A 640 29.11 2.41 -1.01
C LEU A 640 29.17 3.58 0.00
N ASP A 641 30.29 4.29 0.10
CA ASP A 641 30.44 5.45 0.99
C ASP A 641 29.51 6.60 0.52
N GLN A 642 29.42 6.80 -0.82
CA GLN A 642 28.48 7.76 -1.41
C GLN A 642 27.03 7.33 -1.23
N LEU A 643 26.76 6.02 -1.36
CA LEU A 643 25.44 5.47 -1.08
C LEU A 643 25.00 5.72 0.36
N GLU A 644 25.87 5.50 1.35
CA GLU A 644 25.57 5.74 2.76
C GLU A 644 25.25 7.20 3.02
N THR A 645 26.08 8.13 2.52
CA THR A 645 25.81 9.56 2.62
C THR A 645 24.48 9.94 1.97
N LEU A 646 24.16 9.34 0.80
CA LEU A 646 22.90 9.56 0.11
C LEU A 646 21.72 9.05 0.95
N LEU A 647 21.86 7.88 1.59
CA LEU A 647 20.82 7.30 2.44
C LEU A 647 20.56 8.14 3.70
N GLU A 648 21.56 8.81 4.27
CA GLU A 648 21.34 9.77 5.37
C GLU A 648 20.45 10.93 4.92
N HIS A 649 20.68 11.47 3.72
CA HIS A 649 19.81 12.49 3.12
C HIS A 649 18.42 11.91 2.79
N PHE A 650 18.36 10.69 2.28
CA PHE A 650 17.10 10.00 1.97
C PHE A 650 16.25 9.82 3.24
N ASP A 651 16.86 9.43 4.36
CA ASP A 651 16.19 9.32 5.66
C ASP A 651 15.71 10.66 6.21
N SER A 652 16.46 11.75 5.99
CA SER A 652 16.02 13.08 6.40
C SER A 652 14.74 13.53 5.69
N LEU A 653 14.53 13.06 4.45
CA LEU A 653 13.25 13.20 3.76
C LEU A 653 12.21 12.21 4.31
N SER A 654 12.63 11.03 4.75
CA SER A 654 11.77 9.95 5.23
C SER A 654 11.26 10.14 6.67
N THR A 655 11.83 11.07 7.46
CA THR A 655 11.22 11.51 8.73
C THR A 655 9.81 12.08 8.51
N ALA A 656 9.45 12.38 7.28
CA ALA A 656 8.11 12.72 6.82
C ALA A 656 7.37 11.53 6.12
N ARG A 657 7.79 10.27 6.34
CA ARG A 657 7.01 9.05 6.07
C ARG A 657 6.48 8.85 4.63
N PHE A 658 7.40 8.86 3.65
CA PHE A 658 7.09 8.50 2.26
C PHE A 658 7.07 6.97 2.10
N GLY A 659 5.90 6.33 2.02
CA GLY A 659 5.75 4.87 2.06
C GLY A 659 6.65 4.09 1.08
N LEU A 660 6.58 4.35 -0.25
CA LEU A 660 7.43 3.68 -1.24
C LEU A 660 8.91 4.06 -1.05
N HIS A 661 9.20 5.33 -0.84
CA HIS A 661 10.57 5.79 -0.65
C HIS A 661 11.15 5.34 0.69
N GLN A 662 10.34 5.24 1.75
CA GLN A 662 10.72 4.59 3.01
C GLN A 662 11.03 3.10 2.77
N TYR A 663 10.18 2.42 1.99
CA TYR A 663 10.43 1.04 1.58
C TYR A 663 11.75 0.92 0.82
N GLN A 664 12.01 1.79 -0.16
CA GLN A 664 13.23 1.81 -0.94
C GLN A 664 14.47 2.09 -0.08
N ALA A 665 14.43 3.12 0.79
CA ALA A 665 15.54 3.44 1.70
C ALA A 665 15.82 2.28 2.67
N ALA A 666 14.78 1.66 3.25
CA ALA A 666 14.91 0.49 4.10
C ALA A 666 15.48 -0.71 3.32
N ALA A 667 15.06 -0.91 2.06
CA ALA A 667 15.59 -1.96 1.20
C ALA A 667 17.09 -1.80 0.95
N TYR A 668 17.58 -0.58 0.66
CA TYR A 668 19.01 -0.31 0.51
C TYR A 668 19.80 -0.58 1.80
N ARG A 669 19.22 -0.30 2.98
CA ARG A 669 19.86 -0.64 4.26
C ARG A 669 19.94 -2.15 4.49
N VAL A 670 18.93 -2.91 4.06
CA VAL A 670 18.97 -4.38 4.07
C VAL A 670 20.04 -4.88 3.10
N ILE A 671 20.15 -4.31 1.89
CA ILE A 671 21.22 -4.65 0.92
C ILE A 671 22.61 -4.41 1.51
N LEU A 672 22.83 -3.28 2.20
CA LEU A 672 24.10 -2.99 2.85
C LEU A 672 24.40 -3.99 3.98
N GLY A 673 23.40 -4.38 4.78
CA GLY A 673 23.54 -5.42 5.81
C GLY A 673 23.92 -6.78 5.21
N LEU A 674 23.26 -7.20 4.11
CA LEU A 674 23.62 -8.40 3.35
C LEU A 674 25.05 -8.34 2.80
N LEU A 675 25.44 -7.20 2.23
CA LEU A 675 26.81 -7.01 1.71
C LEU A 675 27.89 -7.07 2.80
N ARG A 676 27.58 -6.60 4.01
CA ARG A 676 28.52 -6.57 5.12
C ARG A 676 28.52 -7.83 5.97
N GLY A 677 27.54 -8.71 5.79
CA GLY A 677 27.39 -9.90 6.63
C GLY A 677 26.95 -9.59 8.05
N GLU A 678 26.08 -8.58 8.23
CA GLU A 678 25.55 -8.13 9.52
C GLU A 678 24.24 -8.88 9.84
N TRP A 679 24.36 -10.16 10.21
CA TRP A 679 23.20 -11.06 10.33
C TRP A 679 22.36 -10.91 11.60
N ALA A 680 22.87 -10.27 12.66
CA ALA A 680 22.31 -10.35 14.00
C ALA A 680 20.84 -9.94 14.13
N ASP A 681 20.42 -8.92 13.36
CA ASP A 681 19.04 -8.39 13.32
C ASP A 681 18.45 -8.34 11.90
N LEU A 682 19.20 -8.87 10.93
CA LEU A 682 18.87 -8.68 9.51
C LEU A 682 17.58 -9.40 9.12
N GLU A 683 17.32 -10.58 9.68
CA GLU A 683 16.07 -11.33 9.42
C GLU A 683 14.85 -10.49 9.87
N SER A 684 14.88 -9.93 11.07
CA SER A 684 13.82 -9.03 11.56
C SER A 684 13.68 -7.75 10.72
N ARG A 685 14.80 -7.21 10.21
CA ARG A 685 14.77 -6.05 9.30
C ARG A 685 14.15 -6.39 7.95
N ILE A 686 14.39 -7.59 7.41
CA ILE A 686 13.78 -8.10 6.17
C ILE A 686 12.27 -8.30 6.38
N GLU A 687 11.85 -8.86 7.51
CA GLU A 687 10.42 -9.00 7.86
C GLU A 687 9.74 -7.64 8.00
N ALA A 688 10.38 -6.70 8.71
CA ALA A 688 9.87 -5.33 8.83
C ALA A 688 9.75 -4.64 7.46
N LEU A 689 10.71 -4.85 6.56
CA LEU A 689 10.66 -4.35 5.18
C LEU A 689 9.46 -4.92 4.41
N LEU A 690 9.17 -6.22 4.55
CA LEU A 690 8.00 -6.85 3.94
C LEU A 690 6.70 -6.20 4.44
N GLU A 691 6.59 -5.93 5.75
CA GLU A 691 5.41 -5.27 6.31
C GLU A 691 5.25 -3.83 5.80
N ILE A 692 6.35 -3.08 5.66
CA ILE A 692 6.33 -1.78 4.98
C ILE A 692 5.85 -1.95 3.53
N GLY A 693 6.40 -2.92 2.79
CA GLY A 693 6.02 -3.19 1.40
C GLY A 693 4.54 -3.55 1.22
N LYS A 694 3.98 -4.36 2.11
CA LYS A 694 2.54 -4.69 2.13
C LYS A 694 1.68 -3.44 2.40
N LYS A 695 2.06 -2.61 3.39
CA LYS A 695 1.36 -1.36 3.72
C LYS A 695 1.39 -0.37 2.56
N THR A 696 2.50 -0.29 1.84
CA THR A 696 2.67 0.60 0.67
C THR A 696 2.12 0.02 -0.63
N ARG A 697 1.55 -1.20 -0.59
CA ARG A 697 1.06 -1.96 -1.77
C ARG A 697 2.11 -2.08 -2.89
N SER A 698 3.36 -2.27 -2.51
CA SER A 698 4.43 -2.54 -3.47
C SER A 698 4.21 -3.93 -4.09
N ASP A 699 3.96 -3.98 -5.40
CA ASP A 699 3.70 -5.24 -6.14
C ASP A 699 4.86 -6.23 -6.05
N ASP A 700 6.06 -5.75 -5.77
CA ASP A 700 7.30 -6.54 -5.73
C ASP A 700 7.78 -6.90 -4.32
N ALA A 701 7.07 -6.48 -3.28
CA ALA A 701 7.50 -6.67 -1.89
C ALA A 701 7.79 -8.14 -1.53
N HIS A 702 6.96 -9.08 -2.01
CA HIS A 702 7.16 -10.50 -1.77
C HIS A 702 8.35 -11.06 -2.57
N GLY A 703 8.60 -10.56 -3.77
CA GLY A 703 9.76 -10.92 -4.58
C GLY A 703 11.06 -10.46 -3.94
N VAL A 704 11.10 -9.22 -3.48
CA VAL A 704 12.25 -8.64 -2.75
C VAL A 704 12.53 -9.42 -1.46
N TYR A 705 11.49 -9.69 -0.66
CA TYR A 705 11.57 -10.53 0.54
C TYR A 705 12.17 -11.91 0.24
N GLY A 706 11.65 -12.59 -0.80
CA GLY A 706 12.14 -13.90 -1.21
C GLY A 706 13.60 -13.89 -1.60
N ALA A 707 14.06 -12.90 -2.38
CA ALA A 707 15.45 -12.76 -2.80
C ALA A 707 16.39 -12.46 -1.62
N GLN A 708 15.98 -11.61 -0.68
CA GLN A 708 16.76 -11.27 0.52
C GLN A 708 16.86 -12.47 1.47
N MET A 709 15.75 -13.14 1.75
CA MET A 709 15.72 -14.34 2.60
C MET A 709 16.50 -15.51 1.98
N PHE A 710 16.42 -15.70 0.66
CA PHE A 710 17.25 -16.68 -0.04
C PHE A 710 18.73 -16.40 0.17
N THR A 711 19.16 -15.14 -0.03
CA THR A 711 20.57 -14.75 0.11
C THR A 711 21.06 -14.96 1.55
N LEU A 712 20.28 -14.51 2.55
CA LEU A 712 20.58 -14.69 3.96
C LEU A 712 20.69 -16.17 4.34
N ASN A 713 19.72 -17.00 3.98
CA ASN A 713 19.71 -18.41 4.31
C ASN A 713 20.80 -19.20 3.56
N ARG A 714 21.17 -18.77 2.34
CA ARG A 714 22.29 -19.30 1.58
C ARG A 714 23.61 -19.10 2.35
N ASP A 715 23.84 -17.89 2.86
CA ASP A 715 25.07 -17.54 3.57
C ASP A 715 25.17 -18.22 4.94
N LEU A 716 24.04 -18.37 5.63
CA LEU A 716 23.93 -19.08 6.90
C LEU A 716 23.87 -20.62 6.79
N GLY A 717 23.84 -21.18 5.55
CA GLY A 717 23.76 -22.63 5.32
C GLY A 717 22.40 -23.26 5.66
N ARG A 718 21.31 -22.47 5.66
CA ARG A 718 19.96 -22.93 6.06
C ARG A 718 19.02 -23.28 4.90
N LEU A 719 19.52 -23.32 3.63
CA LEU A 719 18.66 -23.51 2.46
C LEU A 719 17.93 -24.85 2.40
N GLN A 720 18.47 -25.91 3.00
CA GLN A 720 17.83 -27.24 2.99
C GLN A 720 16.44 -27.24 3.64
N SER A 721 16.18 -26.36 4.60
CA SER A 721 14.87 -26.21 5.24
C SER A 721 13.82 -25.61 4.30
N LEU A 722 14.25 -24.93 3.22
CA LEU A 722 13.39 -24.28 2.23
C LEU A 722 13.06 -25.18 1.02
N ALA A 723 13.69 -26.35 0.90
CA ALA A 723 13.52 -27.25 -0.25
C ALA A 723 12.03 -27.59 -0.52
N PRO A 724 11.18 -27.93 0.48
CA PRO A 724 9.76 -28.22 0.22
C PRO A 724 8.99 -27.04 -0.35
N HIS A 725 9.30 -25.82 0.10
CA HIS A 725 8.66 -24.58 -0.42
C HIS A 725 9.12 -24.24 -1.85
N ILE A 726 10.38 -24.55 -2.18
CA ILE A 726 10.91 -24.38 -3.53
C ILE A 726 10.21 -25.34 -4.49
N GLU A 727 9.97 -26.58 -4.09
CA GLU A 727 9.20 -27.58 -4.86
C GLU A 727 7.78 -27.08 -5.15
N GLU A 728 7.10 -26.52 -4.15
CA GLU A 728 5.76 -25.93 -4.31
C GLU A 728 5.77 -24.76 -5.30
N ILE A 729 6.79 -23.87 -5.20
CA ILE A 729 6.98 -22.75 -6.13
C ILE A 729 7.23 -23.25 -7.56
N VAL A 730 8.05 -24.29 -7.75
CA VAL A 730 8.30 -24.90 -9.06
C VAL A 730 7.00 -25.37 -9.72
N VAL A 731 6.07 -25.90 -8.93
CA VAL A 731 4.80 -26.42 -9.43
C VAL A 731 3.79 -25.31 -9.72
N SER A 732 3.80 -24.23 -8.92
CA SER A 732 2.75 -23.20 -8.94
C SER A 732 3.01 -22.01 -9.84
N THR A 733 4.28 -21.68 -10.16
CA THR A 733 4.62 -20.42 -10.87
C THR A 733 4.81 -20.61 -12.39
N GLY A 734 3.77 -20.23 -13.15
CA GLY A 734 3.87 -20.04 -14.60
C GLY A 734 4.56 -18.72 -15.04
N ARG A 735 5.31 -18.03 -14.19
CA ARG A 735 5.95 -16.73 -14.51
C ARG A 735 7.39 -16.92 -14.98
N ARG A 736 7.64 -16.75 -16.28
CA ARG A 736 8.96 -16.85 -16.91
C ARG A 736 10.02 -15.88 -16.36
N MET A 737 9.62 -14.76 -15.75
CA MET A 737 10.55 -13.73 -15.25
C MET A 737 11.44 -14.18 -14.09
N TRP A 738 10.98 -15.12 -13.26
CA TRP A 738 11.72 -15.63 -12.11
C TRP A 738 12.50 -16.94 -12.39
N GLU A 739 12.45 -17.46 -13.62
CA GLU A 739 13.11 -18.72 -13.99
C GLU A 739 14.61 -18.76 -13.65
N PRO A 740 15.46 -17.73 -13.93
CA PRO A 740 16.86 -17.77 -13.53
C PRO A 740 17.09 -17.87 -12.03
N GLY A 741 16.28 -17.19 -11.23
CA GLY A 741 16.34 -17.26 -9.76
C GLY A 741 15.90 -18.63 -9.23
N LEU A 742 14.80 -19.16 -9.73
CA LEU A 742 14.32 -20.50 -9.39
C LEU A 742 15.34 -21.58 -9.76
N MET A 743 15.96 -21.47 -10.94
CA MET A 743 17.02 -22.36 -11.39
C MET A 743 18.20 -22.39 -10.41
N LEU A 744 18.65 -21.22 -9.94
CA LEU A 744 19.72 -21.14 -8.95
C LEU A 744 19.29 -21.74 -7.60
N MET A 745 18.05 -21.50 -7.15
CA MET A 745 17.50 -22.12 -5.93
C MET A 745 17.49 -23.64 -6.04
N CYS A 746 17.03 -24.20 -7.17
CA CYS A 746 17.07 -25.64 -7.42
C CYS A 746 18.51 -26.21 -7.40
N ALA A 747 19.46 -25.49 -8.00
CA ALA A 747 20.87 -25.90 -7.99
C ALA A 747 21.45 -25.96 -6.55
N GLU A 748 21.13 -24.97 -5.72
CA GLU A 748 21.64 -24.89 -4.35
C GLU A 748 21.07 -25.95 -3.40
N VAL A 749 19.82 -26.39 -3.63
CA VAL A 749 19.20 -27.48 -2.85
C VAL A 749 19.44 -28.87 -3.44
N GLY A 750 20.17 -28.97 -4.58
CA GLY A 750 20.58 -30.24 -5.19
C GLY A 750 19.54 -30.86 -6.16
N MET A 751 18.53 -30.12 -6.59
CA MET A 751 17.54 -30.55 -7.60
C MET A 751 18.13 -30.46 -9.02
N LEU A 752 19.15 -31.25 -9.32
CA LEU A 752 19.97 -31.12 -10.54
C LEU A 752 19.19 -31.35 -11.84
N ASP A 753 18.20 -32.23 -11.86
CA ASP A 753 17.39 -32.50 -13.06
C ASP A 753 16.52 -31.29 -13.42
N GLU A 754 15.87 -30.68 -12.45
CA GLU A 754 15.07 -29.47 -12.64
C GLU A 754 15.94 -28.28 -13.01
N THR A 755 17.09 -28.13 -12.35
CA THR A 755 18.11 -27.12 -12.69
C THR A 755 18.51 -27.23 -14.16
N ARG A 756 18.85 -28.43 -14.63
CA ARG A 756 19.23 -28.70 -16.01
C ARG A 756 18.12 -28.42 -17.00
N ARG A 757 16.87 -28.78 -16.63
CA ARG A 757 15.70 -28.55 -17.46
C ARG A 757 15.47 -27.04 -17.68
N ILE A 758 15.51 -26.26 -16.60
CA ILE A 758 15.32 -24.79 -16.68
C ILE A 758 16.49 -24.14 -17.42
N PHE A 759 17.75 -24.53 -17.10
CA PHE A 759 18.95 -23.98 -17.72
C PHE A 759 18.96 -24.22 -19.25
N ASN A 760 18.64 -25.43 -19.73
CA ASN A 760 18.55 -25.73 -21.14
C ASN A 760 17.53 -24.86 -21.85
N ARG A 761 16.35 -24.67 -21.26
CA ARG A 761 15.31 -23.80 -21.82
C ARG A 761 15.75 -22.34 -21.95
N ILE A 762 16.41 -21.79 -20.93
CA ILE A 762 16.93 -20.40 -20.95
C ILE A 762 18.04 -20.27 -22.00
N ALA A 763 18.83 -21.31 -22.17
CA ALA A 763 19.98 -21.34 -23.10
C ALA A 763 19.58 -21.57 -24.58
N GLU A 764 18.36 -22.00 -24.90
CA GLU A 764 17.88 -22.37 -26.24
C GLU A 764 18.19 -21.35 -27.35
N GLN A 765 18.19 -20.06 -27.02
CA GLN A 765 18.47 -18.97 -27.96
C GLN A 765 19.71 -18.18 -27.55
N GLU A 766 20.77 -18.86 -27.15
CA GLU A 766 22.03 -18.22 -26.68
C GLU A 766 21.76 -17.17 -25.59
N PHE A 767 20.84 -17.48 -24.65
CA PHE A 767 20.40 -16.60 -23.57
C PHE A 767 19.73 -15.30 -24.06
N ARG A 768 19.30 -15.19 -25.32
CA ARG A 768 18.61 -14.01 -25.87
C ARG A 768 17.19 -13.85 -25.28
N ALA A 769 16.62 -14.93 -24.76
CA ALA A 769 15.34 -14.90 -24.07
C ALA A 769 15.42 -14.23 -22.68
N VAL A 770 16.63 -14.04 -22.14
CA VAL A 770 16.83 -13.27 -20.90
C VAL A 770 16.54 -11.81 -21.21
N CYS A 771 15.54 -11.25 -20.51
CA CYS A 771 15.09 -9.88 -20.75
C CYS A 771 16.20 -8.88 -20.43
N ARG A 772 16.48 -7.96 -21.36
CA ARG A 772 17.49 -6.90 -21.20
C ARG A 772 16.90 -5.70 -20.44
N ASP A 773 16.34 -5.97 -19.31
CA ASP A 773 15.82 -4.98 -18.38
C ASP A 773 16.75 -4.77 -17.18
N ASP A 774 16.23 -4.20 -16.12
CA ASP A 774 16.96 -3.93 -14.87
C ASP A 774 17.45 -5.22 -14.17
N MET A 775 16.90 -6.38 -14.53
CA MET A 775 17.25 -7.70 -13.99
C MET A 775 18.31 -8.43 -14.82
N TYR A 776 18.71 -7.88 -15.97
CA TYR A 776 19.57 -8.57 -16.93
C TYR A 776 20.86 -9.11 -16.34
N VAL A 777 21.62 -8.27 -15.63
CA VAL A 777 22.90 -8.66 -15.01
C VAL A 777 22.68 -9.73 -13.94
N THR A 778 21.64 -9.56 -13.10
CA THR A 778 21.25 -10.55 -12.08
C THR A 778 20.93 -11.91 -12.70
N CYS A 779 20.17 -11.94 -13.79
CA CYS A 779 19.85 -13.17 -14.49
C CYS A 779 21.12 -13.83 -15.08
N LEU A 780 22.03 -13.04 -15.65
CA LEU A 780 23.30 -13.55 -16.18
C LEU A 780 24.18 -14.16 -15.08
N VAL A 781 24.28 -13.55 -13.89
CA VAL A 781 25.08 -14.13 -12.80
C VAL A 781 24.47 -15.41 -12.26
N PHE A 782 23.14 -15.54 -12.22
CA PHE A 782 22.46 -16.79 -11.86
C PHE A 782 22.71 -17.89 -12.90
N CYS A 783 22.66 -17.55 -14.19
CA CYS A 783 23.03 -18.47 -15.27
C CYS A 783 24.52 -18.87 -15.18
N ALA A 784 25.41 -17.94 -14.82
CA ALA A 784 26.83 -18.20 -14.67
C ALA A 784 27.12 -19.16 -13.52
N GLU A 785 26.56 -18.95 -12.33
CA GLU A 785 26.69 -19.87 -11.19
C GLU A 785 26.18 -21.28 -11.55
N THR A 786 25.00 -21.35 -12.17
CA THR A 786 24.40 -22.62 -12.58
C THR A 786 25.21 -23.33 -13.67
N CYS A 787 25.68 -22.59 -14.67
CA CYS A 787 26.54 -23.11 -15.73
C CYS A 787 27.81 -23.77 -15.17
N CYS A 788 28.45 -23.09 -14.22
CA CYS A 788 29.64 -23.61 -13.54
C CYS A 788 29.32 -24.84 -12.68
N ALA A 789 28.18 -24.85 -11.99
CA ALA A 789 27.72 -26.00 -11.19
C ALA A 789 27.40 -27.22 -12.05
N LEU A 790 26.88 -27.03 -13.27
CA LEU A 790 26.60 -28.08 -14.24
C LEU A 790 27.86 -28.54 -15.05
N GLY A 791 28.96 -27.77 -14.97
CA GLY A 791 30.22 -28.06 -15.71
C GLY A 791 30.11 -27.84 -17.23
N ASP A 792 29.20 -26.95 -17.68
CA ASP A 792 28.95 -26.70 -19.12
C ASP A 792 29.94 -25.67 -19.68
N ALA A 793 31.06 -26.18 -20.21
CA ALA A 793 32.15 -25.35 -20.74
C ALA A 793 31.76 -24.61 -22.03
N GLU A 794 30.89 -25.17 -22.86
CA GLU A 794 30.46 -24.56 -24.13
C GLU A 794 29.62 -23.30 -23.86
N ARG A 795 28.61 -23.42 -23.01
CA ARG A 795 27.76 -22.30 -22.66
C ARG A 795 28.44 -21.26 -21.76
N ALA A 796 29.47 -21.65 -21.03
CA ALA A 796 30.32 -20.74 -20.27
C ALA A 796 30.95 -19.65 -21.13
N VAL A 797 31.39 -19.98 -22.36
CA VAL A 797 31.94 -19.01 -23.30
C VAL A 797 30.91 -17.96 -23.70
N THR A 798 29.70 -18.39 -24.04
CA THR A 798 28.60 -17.48 -24.41
C THR A 798 28.24 -16.55 -23.25
N LEU A 799 28.07 -17.10 -22.04
CA LEU A 799 27.76 -16.31 -20.85
C LEU A 799 28.88 -15.33 -20.48
N TYR A 800 30.16 -15.75 -20.67
CA TYR A 800 31.30 -14.86 -20.44
C TYR A 800 31.25 -13.63 -21.36
N GLU A 801 31.01 -13.79 -22.66
CA GLU A 801 30.91 -12.67 -23.60
C GLU A 801 29.73 -11.76 -23.32
N LEU A 802 28.60 -12.31 -22.85
CA LEU A 802 27.42 -11.51 -22.44
C LEU A 802 27.67 -10.71 -21.15
N LEU A 803 28.42 -11.27 -20.20
CA LEU A 803 28.69 -10.63 -18.90
C LEU A 803 29.93 -9.72 -18.94
N ARG A 804 30.88 -9.95 -19.87
CA ARG A 804 32.17 -9.22 -20.00
C ARG A 804 32.02 -7.68 -20.01
N PRO A 805 31.03 -7.08 -20.66
CA PRO A 805 30.84 -5.63 -20.61
C PRO A 805 30.69 -5.05 -19.20
N TYR A 806 30.24 -5.86 -18.23
CA TYR A 806 29.99 -5.46 -16.84
C TYR A 806 31.20 -5.69 -15.90
N ALA A 807 32.37 -5.99 -16.45
CA ALA A 807 33.59 -6.09 -15.67
C ALA A 807 33.86 -4.76 -14.92
N GLY A 808 34.30 -4.85 -13.67
CA GLY A 808 34.51 -3.69 -12.79
C GLY A 808 33.24 -3.10 -12.19
N GLN A 809 32.06 -3.68 -12.42
CA GLN A 809 30.77 -3.30 -11.84
C GLN A 809 30.26 -4.36 -10.88
N THR A 810 29.21 -4.04 -10.13
CA THR A 810 28.52 -5.01 -9.27
C THR A 810 27.24 -5.54 -9.94
N ALA A 811 26.85 -6.75 -9.58
CA ALA A 811 25.58 -7.33 -10.01
C ALA A 811 24.47 -6.96 -9.01
N VAL A 812 23.53 -6.13 -9.42
CA VAL A 812 22.47 -5.60 -8.55
C VAL A 812 21.10 -6.05 -9.03
N HIS A 813 20.34 -6.69 -8.14
CA HIS A 813 18.90 -6.82 -8.24
C HIS A 813 18.29 -5.56 -7.62
N PRO A 814 17.62 -4.69 -8.39
CA PRO A 814 17.08 -3.43 -7.87
C PRO A 814 16.27 -3.65 -6.58
N THR A 815 16.51 -2.84 -5.56
CA THR A 815 15.84 -2.88 -4.24
C THR A 815 15.89 -4.21 -3.48
N ALA A 816 16.47 -5.29 -4.02
CA ALA A 816 16.50 -6.60 -3.36
C ALA A 816 17.90 -6.96 -2.83
N VAL A 817 18.87 -7.21 -3.69
CA VAL A 817 20.18 -7.77 -3.33
C VAL A 817 21.28 -7.24 -4.25
N CYS A 818 22.48 -7.04 -3.71
CA CYS A 818 23.71 -6.88 -4.50
C CYS A 818 24.55 -8.16 -4.36
N PHE A 819 24.87 -8.78 -5.51
CA PHE A 819 25.60 -10.04 -5.60
C PHE A 819 27.12 -9.84 -5.73
N GLY A 820 27.64 -8.70 -5.28
CA GLY A 820 29.07 -8.38 -5.34
C GLY A 820 29.58 -8.10 -6.75
N ALA A 821 30.91 -8.20 -6.93
CA ALA A 821 31.59 -7.90 -8.18
C ALA A 821 31.21 -8.87 -9.29
N ALA A 822 30.81 -8.36 -10.47
CA ALA A 822 30.56 -9.17 -11.68
C ALA A 822 31.77 -9.97 -12.12
N ASP A 823 32.98 -9.47 -11.82
CA ASP A 823 34.25 -10.15 -12.09
C ASP A 823 34.36 -11.52 -11.40
N LEU A 824 33.70 -11.76 -10.26
CA LEU A 824 33.68 -13.10 -9.65
C LEU A 824 33.06 -14.13 -10.59
N TYR A 825 31.96 -13.81 -11.23
CA TYR A 825 31.25 -14.70 -12.15
C TYR A 825 31.97 -14.83 -13.48
N LEU A 826 32.61 -13.75 -13.95
CA LEU A 826 33.52 -13.80 -15.12
C LEU A 826 34.71 -14.73 -14.87
N ALA A 827 35.28 -14.66 -13.67
CA ALA A 827 36.35 -15.56 -13.27
C ALA A 827 35.88 -17.02 -13.25
N MET A 828 34.71 -17.31 -12.69
CA MET A 828 34.11 -18.65 -12.66
C MET A 828 33.86 -19.20 -14.08
N LEU A 829 33.27 -18.38 -14.96
CA LEU A 829 33.04 -18.74 -16.36
C LEU A 829 34.36 -18.95 -17.12
N ALA A 830 35.39 -18.13 -16.89
CA ALA A 830 36.72 -18.29 -17.49
C ALA A 830 37.39 -19.59 -17.02
N CYS A 831 37.20 -20.00 -15.75
CA CYS A 831 37.64 -21.31 -15.26
C CYS A 831 36.94 -22.46 -16.01
N ALA A 832 35.60 -22.38 -16.16
CA ALA A 832 34.82 -23.39 -16.88
C ALA A 832 35.23 -23.46 -18.36
N ALA A 833 35.53 -22.31 -18.99
CA ALA A 833 36.03 -22.21 -20.37
C ALA A 833 37.53 -22.55 -20.52
N LYS A 834 38.23 -22.88 -19.43
CA LYS A 834 39.67 -23.20 -19.40
C LYS A 834 40.58 -22.05 -19.86
N TRP A 835 40.27 -20.81 -19.46
CA TRP A 835 41.08 -19.60 -19.72
C TRP A 835 41.76 -19.11 -18.44
N PRO A 836 42.91 -19.71 -18.03
CA PRO A 836 43.48 -19.47 -16.70
C PRO A 836 43.96 -18.02 -16.48
N ASP A 837 44.49 -17.34 -17.48
CA ASP A 837 44.98 -15.98 -17.34
C ASP A 837 43.80 -15.01 -17.11
N ARG A 838 42.75 -15.14 -17.93
CA ARG A 838 41.53 -14.33 -17.74
C ARG A 838 40.85 -14.61 -16.40
N ALA A 839 40.82 -15.87 -15.96
CA ALA A 839 40.27 -16.23 -14.66
C ALA A 839 41.03 -15.53 -13.51
N ARG A 840 42.37 -15.55 -13.57
CA ARG A 840 43.24 -14.89 -12.57
C ARG A 840 43.00 -13.39 -12.51
N ASP A 841 42.93 -12.72 -13.66
CA ASP A 841 42.70 -11.27 -13.73
C ASP A 841 41.35 -10.89 -13.11
N HIS A 842 40.29 -11.59 -13.51
CA HIS A 842 38.95 -11.34 -12.97
C HIS A 842 38.85 -11.67 -11.47
N PHE A 843 39.48 -12.74 -10.95
CA PHE A 843 39.50 -12.98 -9.49
C PHE A 843 40.21 -11.86 -8.76
N ASN A 844 41.32 -11.34 -9.27
CA ASN A 844 42.03 -10.22 -8.64
C ASN A 844 41.15 -8.95 -8.60
N HIS A 845 40.42 -8.64 -9.68
CA HIS A 845 39.49 -7.53 -9.74
C HIS A 845 38.34 -7.74 -8.78
N ALA A 846 37.72 -8.93 -8.75
CA ALA A 846 36.63 -9.25 -7.83
C ALA A 846 37.03 -9.09 -6.35
N ILE A 847 38.23 -9.61 -5.98
CA ILE A 847 38.78 -9.48 -4.62
C ILE A 847 39.02 -8.02 -4.28
N SER A 848 39.61 -7.24 -5.20
CA SER A 848 39.86 -5.81 -4.98
C SER A 848 38.58 -5.02 -4.78
N LEU A 849 37.58 -5.17 -5.68
CA LEU A 849 36.32 -4.44 -5.61
C LEU A 849 35.51 -4.83 -4.38
N ASN A 850 35.35 -6.13 -4.08
CA ASN A 850 34.61 -6.60 -2.91
C ASN A 850 35.26 -6.16 -1.60
N ARG A 851 36.61 -6.04 -1.57
CA ARG A 851 37.36 -5.53 -0.39
C ARG A 851 37.13 -4.03 -0.20
N THR A 852 37.20 -3.25 -1.27
CA THR A 852 36.91 -1.79 -1.26
C THR A 852 35.50 -1.51 -0.78
N MET A 853 34.53 -2.28 -1.27
CA MET A 853 33.12 -2.19 -0.85
C MET A 853 32.85 -2.71 0.56
N ARG A 854 33.80 -3.35 1.22
CA ARG A 854 33.58 -4.10 2.49
C ARG A 854 32.48 -5.16 2.35
N ALA A 855 32.32 -5.72 1.16
CA ALA A 855 31.35 -6.79 0.84
C ALA A 855 31.91 -8.15 1.31
N TRP A 856 31.95 -8.35 2.63
CA TRP A 856 32.67 -9.46 3.25
C TRP A 856 32.22 -10.85 2.79
N PRO A 857 30.92 -11.15 2.66
CA PRO A 857 30.48 -12.45 2.14
C PRO A 857 30.99 -12.71 0.72
N TRP A 858 30.94 -11.70 -0.14
CA TRP A 858 31.40 -11.79 -1.52
C TRP A 858 32.92 -11.82 -1.63
N LEU A 859 33.64 -11.13 -0.74
CA LEU A 859 35.08 -11.24 -0.63
C LEU A 859 35.50 -12.65 -0.21
N ALA A 860 34.84 -13.23 0.80
CA ALA A 860 35.12 -14.59 1.25
C ALA A 860 34.89 -15.61 0.11
N ARG A 861 33.78 -15.48 -0.65
CA ARG A 861 33.50 -16.32 -1.82
C ARG A 861 34.55 -16.14 -2.94
N SER A 862 34.97 -14.89 -3.23
CA SER A 862 36.00 -14.59 -4.24
C SER A 862 37.32 -15.21 -3.86
N LEU A 863 37.75 -15.06 -2.61
CA LEU A 863 38.99 -15.66 -2.08
C LEU A 863 38.94 -17.21 -2.13
N PHE A 864 37.80 -17.79 -1.75
CA PHE A 864 37.58 -19.23 -1.80
C PHE A 864 37.69 -19.76 -3.24
N ARG A 865 36.95 -19.18 -4.19
CA ARG A 865 36.96 -19.59 -5.58
C ARG A 865 38.31 -19.39 -6.23
N HIS A 866 39.01 -18.27 -5.96
CA HIS A 866 40.35 -18.02 -6.44
C HIS A 866 41.39 -19.00 -5.81
N GLY A 867 41.28 -19.25 -4.52
CA GLY A 867 42.17 -20.22 -3.83
C GLY A 867 42.02 -21.63 -4.40
N ALA A 868 40.78 -22.08 -4.62
CA ALA A 868 40.49 -23.37 -5.26
C ALA A 868 41.08 -23.45 -6.70
N PHE A 869 40.89 -22.39 -7.49
CA PHE A 869 41.49 -22.30 -8.84
C PHE A 869 43.02 -22.37 -8.82
N LEU A 870 43.67 -21.60 -7.93
CA LEU A 870 45.13 -21.59 -7.81
C LEU A 870 45.71 -22.96 -7.42
N ILE A 871 45.04 -23.67 -6.49
CA ILE A 871 45.46 -25.03 -6.10
C ILE A 871 45.35 -25.99 -7.28
N ALA A 872 44.37 -25.84 -8.15
CA ALA A 872 44.18 -26.68 -9.34
C ALA A 872 45.24 -26.47 -10.41
N LEU A 873 45.92 -25.30 -10.46
CA LEU A 873 47.01 -25.00 -11.43
C LEU A 873 48.33 -25.76 -11.15
N GLN A 874 48.48 -26.37 -10.00
CA GLN A 874 49.53 -27.29 -9.59
C GLN A 874 50.96 -26.72 -9.50
N THR A 875 51.18 -25.40 -9.67
CA THR A 875 52.54 -24.85 -9.41
C THR A 875 52.70 -24.59 -7.89
N ASP A 876 53.92 -24.67 -7.37
CA ASP A 876 54.20 -24.47 -5.94
C ASP A 876 53.89 -23.04 -5.49
N ALA A 877 54.06 -22.06 -6.36
CA ALA A 877 53.75 -20.67 -6.07
C ALA A 877 52.23 -20.47 -5.98
N ASP A 878 51.47 -21.01 -6.93
CA ASP A 878 50.02 -20.94 -6.96
C ASP A 878 49.39 -21.68 -5.78
N ARG A 879 49.92 -22.88 -5.44
CA ARG A 879 49.44 -23.63 -4.27
C ARG A 879 49.63 -22.85 -2.95
N ARG A 880 50.80 -22.19 -2.76
CA ARG A 880 51.07 -21.37 -1.57
C ARG A 880 50.10 -20.21 -1.50
N LEU A 881 49.94 -19.46 -2.59
CA LEU A 881 49.02 -18.35 -2.68
C LEU A 881 47.55 -18.80 -2.48
N GLY A 882 47.17 -19.92 -3.10
CA GLY A 882 45.82 -20.51 -2.96
C GLY A 882 45.50 -20.87 -1.50
N ARG A 883 46.48 -21.53 -0.80
CA ARG A 883 46.31 -21.83 0.65
C ARG A 883 46.22 -20.56 1.48
N GLN A 884 46.96 -19.50 1.18
CA GLN A 884 46.88 -18.23 1.86
C GLN A 884 45.47 -17.60 1.71
N GLN A 885 44.95 -17.58 0.47
CA GLN A 885 43.62 -17.06 0.19
C GLN A 885 42.50 -17.87 0.85
N LEU A 886 42.61 -19.20 0.85
CA LEU A 886 41.65 -20.05 1.57
C LEU A 886 41.66 -19.79 3.07
N ARG A 887 42.80 -19.53 3.70
CA ARG A 887 42.86 -19.15 5.14
C ARG A 887 42.26 -17.78 5.39
N GLU A 888 42.48 -16.79 4.50
CA GLU A 888 41.84 -15.49 4.58
C GLU A 888 40.32 -15.63 4.42
N ALA A 889 39.85 -16.43 3.45
CA ALA A 889 38.44 -16.74 3.25
C ALA A 889 37.81 -17.39 4.49
N GLU A 890 38.54 -18.38 5.09
CA GLU A 890 38.10 -19.05 6.32
C GLU A 890 37.95 -18.08 7.50
N HIS A 891 38.95 -17.22 7.69
CA HIS A 891 38.94 -16.20 8.75
C HIS A 891 37.72 -15.26 8.58
N LEU A 892 37.48 -14.76 7.39
CA LEU A 892 36.31 -13.92 7.08
C LEU A 892 35.00 -14.68 7.29
N ALA A 893 34.89 -15.91 6.74
CA ALA A 893 33.70 -16.72 6.85
C ALA A 893 33.35 -17.07 8.32
N ARG A 894 34.36 -17.36 9.14
CA ARG A 894 34.16 -17.58 10.59
C ARG A 894 33.69 -16.31 11.30
N ARG A 895 34.32 -15.17 10.98
CA ARG A 895 33.95 -13.87 11.57
C ARG A 895 32.49 -13.49 11.34
N ILE A 896 31.98 -13.79 10.13
CA ILE A 896 30.60 -13.45 9.75
C ILE A 896 29.61 -14.64 9.82
N GLY A 897 30.06 -15.85 10.18
CA GLY A 897 29.18 -16.99 10.40
C GLY A 897 28.71 -17.73 9.15
N MET A 898 29.48 -17.74 8.03
CA MET A 898 29.15 -18.49 6.79
C MET A 898 29.49 -19.97 6.92
N THR A 899 28.65 -20.74 7.61
CA THR A 899 28.91 -22.13 8.01
C THR A 899 29.23 -23.05 6.82
N ARG A 900 28.41 -23.01 5.76
CA ARG A 900 28.63 -23.84 4.56
C ARG A 900 29.97 -23.54 3.85
N LEU A 901 30.31 -22.25 3.74
CA LEU A 901 31.59 -21.86 3.12
C LEU A 901 32.79 -22.33 3.95
N ILE A 902 32.68 -22.32 5.28
CA ILE A 902 33.71 -22.87 6.16
C ILE A 902 33.92 -24.36 5.90
N ASP A 903 32.82 -25.14 5.77
CA ASP A 903 32.89 -26.57 5.47
C ASP A 903 33.54 -26.83 4.09
N ASP A 904 33.17 -26.08 3.05
CA ASP A 904 33.76 -26.17 1.73
C ASP A 904 35.27 -25.83 1.71
N ILE A 905 35.67 -24.79 2.47
CA ILE A 905 37.10 -24.42 2.60
C ILE A 905 37.88 -25.50 3.32
N ASN A 906 37.33 -26.04 4.44
CA ASN A 906 37.97 -27.10 5.20
C ASN A 906 38.18 -28.37 4.35
N ALA A 907 37.17 -28.74 3.55
CA ALA A 907 37.27 -29.86 2.60
C ALA A 907 38.42 -29.70 1.62
N LEU A 908 38.66 -28.49 1.11
CA LEU A 908 39.76 -28.18 0.21
C LEU A 908 41.12 -28.12 0.91
N LEU A 909 41.21 -27.50 2.08
CA LEU A 909 42.46 -27.39 2.85
C LEU A 909 42.94 -28.75 3.37
N HIS A 910 42.02 -29.62 3.78
CA HIS A 910 42.35 -30.97 4.26
C HIS A 910 42.49 -31.99 3.13
N GLY A 911 41.81 -31.79 1.98
CA GLY A 911 41.99 -32.60 0.78
C GLY A 911 43.27 -32.26 -0.01
N ALA A 912 43.87 -31.06 0.20
CA ALA A 912 45.08 -30.60 -0.47
C ALA A 912 46.38 -30.66 0.40
N GLY A 913 46.23 -31.07 1.66
CA GLY A 913 47.34 -31.17 2.62
C GLY A 913 47.83 -32.59 2.75
N ASP A 914 49.12 -32.78 2.63
CA ASP A 914 49.99 -33.97 2.85
C ASP A 914 49.18 -35.24 3.20
N GLY A 915 49.14 -36.14 2.25
CA GLY A 915 48.40 -37.38 2.36
C GLY A 915 48.74 -38.09 3.70
N VAL A 916 47.92 -37.91 4.69
CA VAL A 916 47.73 -38.94 5.69
C VAL A 916 46.99 -40.04 4.95
N THR A 917 47.75 -40.89 4.28
CA THR A 917 47.25 -42.15 3.74
C THR A 917 46.86 -42.96 4.97
N PHE A 918 45.58 -43.03 5.25
CA PHE A 918 45.08 -43.99 6.23
C PHE A 918 45.26 -45.39 5.63
N PRO A 919 45.54 -46.39 6.47
CA PRO A 919 45.66 -47.78 6.03
C PRO A 919 44.40 -48.19 5.21
N ASP A 920 44.63 -49.05 4.21
CA ASP A 920 43.58 -49.65 3.38
C ASP A 920 42.63 -48.64 2.69
N ASP A 921 43.20 -47.52 2.21
CA ASP A 921 42.49 -46.42 1.52
C ASP A 921 41.23 -45.88 2.24
N LEU A 922 41.24 -45.89 3.58
CA LEU A 922 40.17 -45.28 4.35
C LEU A 922 40.17 -43.76 4.16
N THR A 923 39.00 -43.19 3.93
CA THR A 923 38.80 -41.74 3.89
C THR A 923 38.79 -41.15 5.33
N ALA A 924 39.13 -39.88 5.47
CA ALA A 924 39.05 -39.18 6.77
C ALA A 924 37.69 -39.38 7.46
N ARG A 925 36.60 -39.36 6.68
CA ARG A 925 35.22 -39.54 7.23
C ARG A 925 34.96 -40.98 7.69
N GLU A 926 35.48 -41.97 6.97
CA GLU A 926 35.42 -43.36 7.38
C GLU A 926 36.24 -43.62 8.65
N VAL A 927 37.41 -42.94 8.81
CA VAL A 927 38.21 -43.00 10.05
C VAL A 927 37.49 -42.37 11.23
N GLU A 928 36.74 -41.26 11.02
CA GLU A 928 35.92 -40.69 12.08
C GLU A 928 34.78 -41.65 12.57
N VAL A 929 34.10 -42.27 11.61
CA VAL A 929 33.10 -43.28 11.89
C VAL A 929 33.81 -44.47 12.61
N LEU A 930 34.94 -44.94 12.13
CA LEU A 930 35.71 -46.06 12.65
C LEU A 930 36.17 -45.78 14.08
N ARG A 931 36.59 -44.55 14.41
CA ARG A 931 36.91 -44.12 15.78
C ARG A 931 35.73 -44.27 16.76
N LEU A 932 34.55 -43.83 16.33
CA LEU A 932 33.31 -43.96 17.13
C LEU A 932 32.90 -45.43 17.31
N LEU A 933 33.12 -46.29 16.27
CA LEU A 933 32.91 -47.74 16.38
C LEU A 933 33.92 -48.37 17.39
N ALA A 934 35.18 -47.92 17.38
CA ALA A 934 36.22 -48.43 18.27
C ALA A 934 35.93 -48.14 19.76
N ILE A 935 35.23 -47.05 20.09
CA ILE A 935 34.77 -46.74 21.46
C ILE A 935 33.36 -47.28 21.75
N GLY A 936 32.83 -48.20 20.91
CA GLY A 936 31.58 -48.93 21.13
C GLY A 936 30.28 -48.17 20.87
N ARG A 937 30.30 -47.05 20.15
CA ARG A 937 29.09 -46.25 19.83
C ARG A 937 28.20 -46.98 18.83
N THR A 938 26.91 -46.98 19.05
CA THR A 938 25.93 -47.54 18.11
C THR A 938 25.81 -46.67 16.84
N ASN A 939 25.25 -47.23 15.77
CA ASN A 939 25.00 -46.41 14.55
C ASN A 939 24.12 -45.18 14.83
N LYS A 940 23.20 -45.28 15.80
CA LYS A 940 22.35 -44.15 16.23
C LYS A 940 23.19 -43.06 16.94
N ASP A 941 24.14 -43.49 17.79
CA ASP A 941 25.06 -42.52 18.46
C ASP A 941 25.99 -41.87 17.44
N VAL A 942 26.53 -42.64 16.48
CA VAL A 942 27.36 -42.13 15.39
C VAL A 942 26.61 -41.12 14.54
N SER A 943 25.34 -41.41 14.24
CA SER A 943 24.44 -40.50 13.54
C SER A 943 24.27 -39.16 14.25
N LEU A 944 24.06 -39.20 15.58
CA LEU A 944 23.92 -38.01 16.42
C LEU A 944 25.22 -37.22 16.54
N VAL A 945 26.35 -37.90 16.79
CA VAL A 945 27.67 -37.24 16.99
C VAL A 945 28.19 -36.61 15.72
N LEU A 946 27.98 -37.27 14.59
CA LEU A 946 28.49 -36.80 13.29
C LEU A 946 27.45 -36.02 12.48
N SER A 947 26.23 -35.82 13.04
CA SER A 947 25.11 -35.10 12.38
C SER A 947 24.81 -35.61 10.97
N ILE A 948 24.76 -36.96 10.77
CA ILE A 948 24.48 -37.63 9.50
C ILE A 948 23.34 -38.63 9.65
N SER A 949 22.68 -38.99 8.55
CA SER A 949 21.57 -39.93 8.60
C SER A 949 22.05 -41.35 9.01
N LEU A 950 21.16 -42.15 9.63
CA LEU A 950 21.41 -43.57 9.97
C LEU A 950 21.81 -44.38 8.72
N ASN A 951 21.22 -44.10 7.56
CA ASN A 951 21.55 -44.75 6.31
C ASN A 951 22.99 -44.40 5.84
N THR A 952 23.39 -43.16 6.03
CA THR A 952 24.76 -42.67 5.72
C THR A 952 25.76 -43.38 6.63
N VAL A 953 25.47 -43.50 7.93
CA VAL A 953 26.31 -44.28 8.85
C VAL A 953 26.44 -45.72 8.41
N ALA A 954 25.32 -46.39 8.07
CA ALA A 954 25.34 -47.76 7.60
C ALA A 954 26.15 -47.95 6.32
N THR A 955 26.10 -46.94 5.43
CA THR A 955 26.91 -46.97 4.19
C THR A 955 28.40 -46.83 4.50
N HIS A 956 28.79 -45.90 5.40
CA HIS A 956 30.16 -45.78 5.83
C HIS A 956 30.66 -47.03 6.53
N VAL A 957 29.88 -47.64 7.43
CA VAL A 957 30.28 -48.89 8.11
C VAL A 957 30.49 -50.00 7.07
N ARG A 958 29.63 -50.16 6.09
CA ARG A 958 29.80 -51.13 5.02
C ARG A 958 31.05 -50.87 4.20
N SER A 959 31.34 -49.64 3.86
CA SER A 959 32.55 -49.26 3.12
C SER A 959 33.80 -49.57 3.95
N ILE A 960 33.79 -49.23 5.25
CA ILE A 960 34.90 -49.57 6.17
C ILE A 960 35.17 -51.05 6.20
N LEU A 961 34.13 -51.86 6.41
CA LEU A 961 34.26 -53.34 6.47
C LEU A 961 34.84 -53.88 5.18
N ASN A 962 34.41 -53.36 4.01
CA ASN A 962 34.92 -53.81 2.73
C ASN A 962 36.40 -53.38 2.51
N LYS A 963 36.79 -52.16 2.85
CA LYS A 963 38.13 -51.65 2.68
C LYS A 963 39.13 -52.32 3.64
N THR A 964 38.76 -52.51 4.91
CA THR A 964 39.59 -53.16 5.93
C THR A 964 39.52 -54.66 5.94
N GLN A 965 38.67 -55.26 5.05
CA GLN A 965 38.37 -56.70 4.96
C GLN A 965 37.97 -57.31 6.30
N CYS A 966 37.31 -56.54 7.15
CA CYS A 966 36.75 -56.97 8.42
C CYS A 966 35.36 -57.63 8.22
N ALA A 967 35.09 -58.78 8.83
CA ALA A 967 33.85 -59.49 8.64
C ALA A 967 32.67 -58.82 9.45
N ASN A 968 32.97 -58.03 10.47
CA ASN A 968 31.97 -57.39 11.31
C ASN A 968 32.51 -56.15 12.02
N ARG A 969 31.61 -55.39 12.64
CA ARG A 969 31.98 -54.13 13.35
C ARG A 969 32.93 -54.27 14.51
N THR A 970 32.94 -55.45 15.20
CA THR A 970 33.86 -55.74 16.28
C THR A 970 35.29 -55.89 15.76
N GLU A 971 35.45 -56.54 14.61
CA GLU A 971 36.72 -56.64 13.94
C GLU A 971 37.20 -55.30 13.40
N ALA A 972 36.28 -54.44 12.90
CA ALA A 972 36.63 -53.08 12.50
C ALA A 972 37.07 -52.23 13.68
N ALA A 973 36.44 -52.38 14.85
CA ALA A 973 36.87 -51.73 16.08
C ALA A 973 38.26 -52.18 16.53
N ALA A 974 38.53 -53.51 16.46
CA ALA A 974 39.84 -54.08 16.74
C ALA A 974 40.92 -53.61 15.72
N TYR A 975 40.54 -53.49 14.44
CA TYR A 975 41.38 -52.94 13.40
C TYR A 975 41.80 -51.49 13.71
N ALA A 976 40.86 -50.63 14.13
CA ALA A 976 41.17 -49.25 14.51
C ALA A 976 42.15 -49.17 15.69
N ILE A 977 42.03 -50.07 16.65
CA ILE A 977 42.95 -50.17 17.81
C ILE A 977 44.38 -50.58 17.36
N ARG A 978 44.47 -51.60 16.49
CA ARG A 978 45.78 -52.11 16.00
C ARG A 978 46.52 -51.11 15.13
N HIS A 979 45.79 -50.29 14.38
CA HIS A 979 46.41 -49.28 13.48
C HIS A 979 46.51 -47.90 14.14
N GLY A 980 46.30 -47.79 15.47
CA GLY A 980 46.47 -46.55 16.24
C GLY A 980 45.51 -45.41 15.91
N LEU A 981 44.39 -45.72 15.21
CA LEU A 981 43.41 -44.76 14.76
C LEU A 981 42.47 -44.20 15.84
N GLN A 982 42.66 -44.61 17.13
CA GLN A 982 41.84 -44.16 18.28
C GLN A 982 42.16 -42.76 18.76
N LYS A 983 43.39 -42.26 18.59
CA LYS A 983 43.79 -40.94 19.13
C LYS A 983 43.36 -39.82 18.19
N SER A 984 42.49 -38.95 18.63
CA SER A 984 42.40 -37.60 18.14
C SER A 984 43.61 -36.83 18.69
N GLU A 985 44.40 -36.18 17.85
CA GLU A 985 45.26 -35.09 18.31
C GLU A 985 44.34 -33.94 18.69
N SER A 986 44.00 -33.87 19.98
CA SER A 986 43.38 -32.66 20.54
C SER A 986 44.47 -31.59 20.58
N PRO A 987 44.31 -30.39 20.00
CA PRO A 987 45.14 -29.26 20.34
C PRO A 987 44.93 -28.94 21.82
N SER A 988 45.97 -28.94 22.60
CA SER A 988 46.00 -28.50 24.00
C SER A 988 45.42 -27.08 24.07
N ILE A 989 44.31 -26.93 24.76
CA ILE A 989 43.83 -25.68 25.30
C ILE A 989 44.81 -25.32 26.45
N ALA A 990 45.77 -24.45 26.21
CA ALA A 990 46.48 -23.74 27.23
C ALA A 990 45.62 -22.52 27.61
N THR A 991 45.18 -22.51 28.89
CA THR A 991 44.54 -21.52 29.73
C THR A 991 44.46 -20.08 29.22
#